data_33bb57a9a5642352e3a8e16d1ab0e2ce
#
_entry.id   33bb57a9a5642352e3a8e16d1ab0e2ce
#
_cell.length_a   1.000
_cell.length_b   1.000
_cell.length_c   1.000
_cell.angle_alpha   90.00
_cell.angle_beta   90.00
_cell.angle_gamma   90.00
#
_symmetry.space_group_name_H-M   'P 1'
#
loop_
_entity.id
_entity.type
_entity.pdbx_description
1 polymer ?
#
loop_
_entity_poly.entity_id
_entity_poly.type
_entity_poly.pdbx_seq_one_letter_code
_entity_poly.pdbx_strand_id
1 'polypeptide(L)'
;MKFTCIGKGHGAPCLPANREEWEALRREPWLAQMCARIEKGDEQLKHRLPVWTPHCAEFKDNHRAIADAVKPLNRLMLDFDEKGHTDEILHSLTVDHSPLTVLLIEESVRRGTHVLVELPDGMKPEEAQSLMKEATGFVPDAAVKDVARCIYMVPADHTKYVSEKLFETGSTKAEGGCNASQEEVRSKTGDVQHQPLTLDLRPLTFKGIPYTSIITEWWHRNGGEPAEGERNVKLHKLAVNLRAICDNRKEVLMQVMPRFGLTETELKSVVDSACKEEPKGISKTLYSIIDHLSLTIDHSDEDVFDGAENGQSSMVNVPWNKLPIGFRESLVGVPESMHMPVLCGVMPIAAAYADKVTVEYCDGNTHRLGLMSIIRGEQASNKSVVKNAVDIWKRQLDEEDALSRKREEEWKERKKGRKANEKAPEDPHVLIRVVPVTVSCSTLLKRFKNSNGHTIYSFGEELDTLRKTNGAGSWSSKYDIYRLAFDNGEWGQDYNSDAAESGVVNVAYNWTMLGTNGAMRKCFKSDNIENGLSSRVLVAEMPDSSFSKMPKFGKRSAEDEARIQEAVTRLRSFSGLIDTPRLRKAIEEWVEEKRVEAAKDIDHVKDIYRKRAAVIGFRCGVVFHLLSGKDKETKPCLDFALMMAEYCLAQQIKAFGETMESQFVDARDDCIRYGSNHSVYDQLAPLFTIDDLRALKRGFCSEAGLRKIISRWYRDKWIEKTDKTHWKKLTIEH
;
A
#
# COMPACT_ATOMS: atom_id res chain seq x y z
N MET A 1 -9.75 18.93 19.23
CA MET A 1 -8.99 19.03 20.51
C MET A 1 -8.40 17.67 20.81
N LYS A 2 -7.16 17.58 21.33
CA LYS A 2 -6.51 16.29 21.62
C LYS A 2 -6.87 15.85 23.03
N PHE A 3 -7.39 14.63 23.17
CA PHE A 3 -7.94 14.09 24.43
C PHE A 3 -7.26 12.81 24.92
N THR A 4 -6.33 12.28 24.14
CA THR A 4 -5.57 11.05 24.41
C THR A 4 -4.25 11.06 23.65
N CYS A 5 -3.36 10.09 23.92
CA CYS A 5 -2.24 9.76 23.03
C CYS A 5 -2.41 8.36 22.45
N ILE A 6 -1.98 8.17 21.22
CA ILE A 6 -2.03 6.89 20.51
C ILE A 6 -0.63 6.45 20.14
N GLY A 7 -0.28 5.19 20.46
CA GLY A 7 0.96 4.52 20.05
C GLY A 7 0.66 3.37 19.09
N LYS A 8 1.51 3.18 18.09
CA LYS A 8 1.38 2.08 17.11
C LYS A 8 1.57 0.67 17.71
N GLY A 9 1.95 0.55 18.98
CA GLY A 9 2.13 -0.68 19.75
C GLY A 9 2.52 -0.35 21.18
N HIS A 10 2.60 -1.36 22.06
CA HIS A 10 2.82 -1.18 23.50
C HIS A 10 4.10 -0.40 23.86
N GLY A 11 5.18 -0.55 23.12
CA GLY A 11 6.46 0.14 23.33
C GLY A 11 6.73 1.29 22.36
N ALA A 12 5.77 1.66 21.52
CA ALA A 12 5.94 2.74 20.54
C ALA A 12 5.73 4.12 21.17
N PRO A 13 6.33 5.20 20.59
CA PRO A 13 6.01 6.58 20.98
C PRO A 13 4.50 6.85 20.90
N CYS A 14 3.95 7.56 21.90
CA CYS A 14 2.53 7.87 21.99
C CYS A 14 2.29 9.32 21.58
N LEU A 15 1.68 9.50 20.42
CA LEU A 15 1.37 10.82 19.83
C LEU A 15 0.01 11.32 20.30
N PRO A 16 -0.12 12.61 20.68
CA PRO A 16 -1.40 13.21 21.04
C PRO A 16 -2.40 13.10 19.90
N ALA A 17 -3.61 12.59 20.18
CA ALA A 17 -4.65 12.32 19.19
C ALA A 17 -5.99 13.00 19.51
N ASN A 18 -6.73 13.37 18.48
CA ASN A 18 -8.07 13.91 18.54
C ASN A 18 -9.14 12.81 18.33
N ARG A 19 -10.41 13.19 18.38
CA ARG A 19 -11.56 12.29 18.17
C ARG A 19 -11.52 11.59 16.82
N GLU A 20 -11.28 12.33 15.75
CA GLU A 20 -11.30 11.81 14.37
C GLU A 20 -10.21 10.75 14.19
N GLU A 21 -8.99 11.01 14.66
CA GLU A 21 -7.86 10.08 14.60
C GLU A 21 -8.14 8.81 15.42
N TRP A 22 -8.74 8.94 16.61
CA TRP A 22 -9.09 7.82 17.48
C TRP A 22 -10.22 6.97 16.90
N GLU A 23 -11.30 7.59 16.38
CA GLU A 23 -12.41 6.88 15.74
C GLU A 23 -12.00 6.25 14.41
N ALA A 24 -11.19 6.94 13.58
CA ALA A 24 -10.73 6.41 12.31
C ALA A 24 -9.93 5.12 12.50
N LEU A 25 -8.99 5.11 13.45
CA LEU A 25 -8.19 3.91 13.73
C LEU A 25 -9.04 2.73 14.21
N ARG A 26 -10.09 3.00 14.98
CA ARG A 26 -11.01 1.96 15.47
C ARG A 26 -11.94 1.38 14.41
N ARG A 27 -12.13 2.09 13.29
CA ARG A 27 -12.89 1.62 12.12
C ARG A 27 -12.06 0.83 11.11
N GLU A 28 -10.74 0.77 11.32
CA GLU A 28 -9.84 0.07 10.43
C GLU A 28 -10.11 -1.46 10.41
N PRO A 29 -10.38 -2.07 9.24
CA PRO A 29 -10.72 -3.50 9.16
C PRO A 29 -9.63 -4.43 9.67
N TRP A 30 -8.35 -4.02 9.57
CA TRP A 30 -7.23 -4.82 10.05
C TRP A 30 -7.22 -4.92 11.58
N LEU A 31 -7.69 -3.88 12.31
CA LEU A 31 -7.77 -3.91 13.76
C LEU A 31 -8.78 -4.97 14.22
N ALA A 32 -9.97 -5.02 13.59
CA ALA A 32 -10.96 -6.06 13.86
C ALA A 32 -10.43 -7.47 13.57
N GLN A 33 -9.70 -7.64 12.46
CA GLN A 33 -9.07 -8.93 12.13
C GLN A 33 -8.01 -9.34 13.15
N MET A 34 -7.18 -8.42 13.63
CA MET A 34 -6.20 -8.70 14.67
C MET A 34 -6.86 -9.10 15.99
N CYS A 35 -7.87 -8.35 16.44
CA CYS A 35 -8.61 -8.66 17.65
C CYS A 35 -9.28 -10.05 17.56
N ALA A 36 -9.92 -10.39 16.45
CA ALA A 36 -10.52 -11.70 16.23
C ALA A 36 -9.50 -12.86 16.22
N ARG A 37 -8.26 -12.61 15.79
CA ARG A 37 -7.17 -13.61 15.88
C ARG A 37 -6.69 -13.79 17.30
N ILE A 38 -6.53 -12.72 18.07
CA ILE A 38 -6.14 -12.75 19.49
C ILE A 38 -7.19 -13.49 20.31
N GLU A 39 -8.46 -13.24 20.06
CA GLU A 39 -9.58 -13.95 20.69
C GLU A 39 -9.53 -15.46 20.43
N LYS A 40 -9.07 -15.88 19.25
CA LYS A 40 -8.87 -17.28 18.87
C LYS A 40 -7.57 -17.91 19.41
N GLY A 41 -6.77 -17.15 20.20
CA GLY A 41 -5.60 -17.68 20.90
C GLY A 41 -4.24 -17.25 20.32
N ASP A 42 -4.19 -16.34 19.33
CA ASP A 42 -2.93 -15.81 18.80
C ASP A 42 -2.42 -14.64 19.67
N GLU A 43 -1.92 -15.01 20.87
CA GLU A 43 -1.53 -14.02 21.90
C GLU A 43 -0.34 -13.14 21.49
N GLN A 44 0.52 -13.58 20.59
CA GLN A 44 1.69 -12.82 20.16
C GLN A 44 1.31 -11.54 19.42
N LEU A 45 0.12 -11.51 18.80
CA LEU A 45 -0.39 -10.33 18.12
C LEU A 45 -0.82 -9.21 19.09
N LYS A 46 -1.09 -9.52 20.37
CA LYS A 46 -1.55 -8.51 21.33
C LYS A 46 -0.58 -7.34 21.47
N HIS A 47 0.73 -7.61 21.44
CA HIS A 47 1.76 -6.56 21.55
C HIS A 47 1.89 -5.68 20.29
N ARG A 48 1.30 -6.10 19.17
CA ARG A 48 1.25 -5.33 17.91
C ARG A 48 0.01 -4.45 17.77
N LEU A 49 -0.97 -4.61 18.67
CA LEU A 49 -2.14 -3.74 18.68
C LEU A 49 -1.74 -2.31 19.02
N PRO A 50 -2.34 -1.30 18.38
CA PRO A 50 -2.23 0.06 18.82
C PRO A 50 -2.69 0.19 20.26
N VAL A 51 -2.11 1.13 20.96
CA VAL A 51 -2.49 1.46 22.35
C VAL A 51 -2.91 2.92 22.43
N TRP A 52 -3.76 3.24 23.37
CA TRP A 52 -4.11 4.61 23.70
C TRP A 52 -4.03 4.85 25.20
N THR A 53 -3.84 6.10 25.62
CA THR A 53 -3.66 6.47 27.00
C THR A 53 -4.89 7.22 27.52
N PRO A 54 -5.78 6.56 28.28
CA PRO A 54 -7.00 7.18 28.79
C PRO A 54 -6.75 8.26 29.86
N HIS A 55 -5.60 8.18 30.55
CA HIS A 55 -5.28 9.02 31.71
C HIS A 55 -4.37 10.22 31.37
N CYS A 56 -3.86 10.33 30.12
CA CYS A 56 -2.96 11.39 29.74
C CYS A 56 -3.14 11.75 28.26
N ALA A 57 -3.24 13.04 27.96
CA ALA A 57 -3.42 13.55 26.60
C ALA A 57 -2.12 14.02 25.93
N GLU A 58 -1.01 14.12 26.68
CA GLU A 58 0.28 14.55 26.14
C GLU A 58 1.44 14.09 27.03
N PHE A 59 2.49 13.56 26.40
CA PHE A 59 3.75 13.20 27.05
C PHE A 59 4.91 13.97 26.43
N LYS A 60 5.90 14.32 27.27
CA LYS A 60 7.14 14.97 26.83
C LYS A 60 7.85 14.08 25.80
N ASP A 61 8.23 14.66 24.68
CA ASP A 61 8.93 13.97 23.59
C ASP A 61 8.22 12.69 23.09
N ASN A 62 6.89 12.63 23.30
CA ASN A 62 6.05 11.46 23.02
C ASN A 62 6.49 10.17 23.76
N HIS A 63 7.28 10.32 24.81
CA HIS A 63 7.77 9.21 25.62
C HIS A 63 6.80 8.90 26.76
N ARG A 64 6.11 7.77 26.66
CA ARG A 64 5.10 7.33 27.63
C ARG A 64 5.72 6.83 28.93
N ALA A 65 5.95 7.75 29.86
CA ALA A 65 6.42 7.48 31.22
C ALA A 65 5.70 8.40 32.22
N ILE A 66 5.60 7.98 33.47
CA ILE A 66 4.93 8.74 34.53
C ILE A 66 5.58 10.12 34.71
N ALA A 67 6.93 10.17 34.65
CA ALA A 67 7.70 11.41 34.80
C ALA A 67 7.54 12.38 33.60
N ASP A 68 7.09 11.88 32.46
CA ASP A 68 6.97 12.64 31.21
C ASP A 68 5.51 13.03 30.89
N ALA A 69 4.56 12.79 31.81
CA ALA A 69 3.17 13.18 31.64
C ALA A 69 3.02 14.71 31.70
N VAL A 70 2.77 15.34 30.55
CA VAL A 70 2.60 16.80 30.40
C VAL A 70 1.16 17.22 30.68
N LYS A 71 0.20 16.43 30.17
CA LYS A 71 -1.23 16.73 30.31
C LYS A 71 -2.01 15.55 30.89
N PRO A 72 -1.90 15.29 32.20
CA PRO A 72 -2.72 14.27 32.88
C PRO A 72 -4.20 14.65 32.85
N LEU A 73 -5.06 13.65 32.81
CA LEU A 73 -6.52 13.78 32.82
C LEU A 73 -7.07 13.18 34.09
N ASN A 74 -8.10 13.81 34.67
CA ASN A 74 -8.81 13.28 35.84
C ASN A 74 -9.75 12.14 35.42
N ARG A 75 -9.19 11.02 35.01
CA ARG A 75 -9.90 9.84 34.50
C ARG A 75 -9.28 8.57 35.04
N LEU A 76 -10.09 7.53 35.16
CA LEU A 76 -9.63 6.22 35.58
C LEU A 76 -10.24 5.16 34.62
N MET A 77 -9.39 4.35 34.03
CA MET A 77 -9.82 3.14 33.32
C MET A 77 -9.93 2.00 34.34
N LEU A 78 -11.06 1.35 34.33
CA LEU A 78 -11.35 0.15 35.12
C LEU A 78 -11.33 -1.03 34.15
N ASP A 79 -10.53 -2.02 34.43
CA ASP A 79 -10.38 -3.22 33.61
C ASP A 79 -10.96 -4.41 34.40
N PHE A 80 -12.04 -4.99 33.88
CA PHE A 80 -12.70 -6.17 34.43
C PHE A 80 -12.36 -7.36 33.58
N ASP A 81 -11.53 -8.26 34.07
CA ASP A 81 -11.02 -9.42 33.34
C ASP A 81 -12.07 -10.52 33.10
N GLU A 82 -13.18 -10.50 33.82
CA GLU A 82 -14.27 -11.45 33.69
C GLU A 82 -14.96 -11.33 32.34
N LYS A 83 -15.03 -12.45 31.61
CA LYS A 83 -15.54 -12.45 30.22
C LYS A 83 -17.06 -12.55 30.18
N GLY A 84 -17.66 -11.84 29.22
CA GLY A 84 -19.08 -11.98 28.88
C GLY A 84 -20.05 -11.20 29.76
N HIS A 85 -19.56 -10.38 30.70
CA HIS A 85 -20.38 -9.60 31.64
C HIS A 85 -20.52 -8.12 31.27
N THR A 86 -20.09 -7.73 30.06
CA THR A 86 -20.12 -6.32 29.63
C THR A 86 -21.51 -5.72 29.62
N ASP A 87 -22.53 -6.49 29.21
CA ASP A 87 -23.92 -6.02 29.19
C ASP A 87 -24.51 -5.92 30.59
N GLU A 88 -24.12 -6.75 31.55
CA GLU A 88 -24.51 -6.67 32.95
C GLU A 88 -23.89 -5.43 33.62
N ILE A 89 -22.59 -5.19 33.39
CA ILE A 89 -21.88 -4.00 33.86
C ILE A 89 -22.49 -2.73 33.27
N LEU A 90 -22.79 -2.73 31.96
CA LEU A 90 -23.46 -1.61 31.30
C LEU A 90 -24.82 -1.34 31.94
N HIS A 91 -25.62 -2.39 32.18
CA HIS A 91 -26.95 -2.25 32.81
C HIS A 91 -26.87 -1.64 34.22
N SER A 92 -25.96 -2.17 35.05
CA SER A 92 -25.76 -1.64 36.43
C SER A 92 -25.34 -0.17 36.43
N LEU A 93 -24.54 0.27 35.47
CA LEU A 93 -24.04 1.64 35.40
C LEU A 93 -24.97 2.63 34.68
N THR A 94 -25.93 2.17 33.91
CA THR A 94 -26.84 3.04 33.15
C THR A 94 -28.24 3.15 33.77
N VAL A 95 -28.75 2.08 34.41
CA VAL A 95 -30.11 2.02 34.97
C VAL A 95 -30.12 2.41 36.44
N ASP A 96 -29.13 1.99 37.22
CA ASP A 96 -29.10 2.18 38.69
C ASP A 96 -28.29 3.41 39.13
N HIS A 97 -28.00 4.34 38.25
CA HIS A 97 -27.19 5.54 38.47
C HIS A 97 -25.76 5.25 38.94
N SER A 98 -24.82 5.22 37.98
CA SER A 98 -23.41 5.12 38.26
C SER A 98 -22.96 6.13 39.33
N PRO A 99 -22.18 5.72 40.33
CA PRO A 99 -21.64 6.63 41.35
C PRO A 99 -20.60 7.61 40.76
N LEU A 100 -20.09 7.34 39.55
CA LEU A 100 -19.13 8.17 38.80
C LEU A 100 -19.64 8.44 37.39
N THR A 101 -19.20 9.55 36.81
CA THR A 101 -19.51 9.85 35.40
C THR A 101 -18.79 8.86 34.49
N VAL A 102 -19.54 8.01 33.80
CA VAL A 102 -19.01 7.05 32.84
C VAL A 102 -18.74 7.75 31.52
N LEU A 103 -17.52 7.58 30.97
CA LEU A 103 -17.08 8.17 29.71
C LEU A 103 -17.06 7.15 28.55
N LEU A 104 -16.73 5.88 28.83
CA LEU A 104 -16.66 4.81 27.84
C LEU A 104 -16.94 3.47 28.51
N ILE A 105 -17.68 2.59 27.83
CA ILE A 105 -17.76 1.16 28.14
C ILE A 105 -17.52 0.39 26.85
N GLU A 106 -16.55 -0.52 26.87
CA GLU A 106 -16.20 -1.34 25.70
C GLU A 106 -15.77 -2.75 26.10
N GLU A 107 -15.93 -3.70 25.18
CA GLU A 107 -15.34 -5.04 25.34
C GLU A 107 -13.84 -4.99 25.07
N SER A 108 -13.03 -5.53 25.95
CA SER A 108 -11.60 -5.68 25.74
C SER A 108 -11.30 -6.69 24.63
N VAL A 109 -10.03 -6.75 24.15
CA VAL A 109 -9.59 -7.71 23.13
C VAL A 109 -9.88 -9.17 23.50
N ARG A 110 -9.95 -9.49 24.78
CA ARG A 110 -10.23 -10.84 25.31
C ARG A 110 -11.64 -11.02 25.87
N ARG A 111 -12.56 -10.10 25.53
CA ARG A 111 -13.96 -10.12 25.99
C ARG A 111 -14.14 -9.86 27.48
N GLY A 112 -13.18 -9.27 28.18
CA GLY A 112 -13.38 -8.57 29.45
C GLY A 112 -14.00 -7.19 29.19
N THR A 113 -14.18 -6.39 30.22
CA THR A 113 -14.85 -5.07 30.09
C THR A 113 -13.93 -3.94 30.54
N HIS A 114 -13.76 -2.93 29.70
CA HIS A 114 -13.15 -1.67 30.03
C HIS A 114 -14.24 -0.63 30.35
N VAL A 115 -14.14 0.03 31.50
CA VAL A 115 -15.00 1.16 31.86
C VAL A 115 -14.14 2.36 32.20
N LEU A 116 -14.22 3.42 31.41
CA LEU A 116 -13.53 4.68 31.68
C LEU A 116 -14.49 5.63 32.43
N VAL A 117 -14.05 6.11 33.56
CA VAL A 117 -14.80 7.05 34.37
C VAL A 117 -14.03 8.36 34.57
N GLU A 118 -14.77 9.45 34.80
CA GLU A 118 -14.21 10.72 35.25
C GLU A 118 -14.02 10.67 36.77
N LEU A 119 -12.82 11.04 37.26
CA LEU A 119 -12.55 11.13 38.69
C LEU A 119 -12.92 12.52 39.21
N PRO A 120 -13.76 12.63 40.23
CA PRO A 120 -13.96 13.88 40.95
C PRO A 120 -12.67 14.43 41.56
N ASP A 121 -12.55 15.74 41.66
CA ASP A 121 -11.39 16.40 42.26
C ASP A 121 -11.09 15.86 43.67
N GLY A 122 -9.89 15.33 43.86
CA GLY A 122 -9.42 14.80 45.13
C GLY A 122 -9.73 13.32 45.39
N MET A 123 -10.52 12.65 44.55
CA MET A 123 -10.80 11.21 44.67
C MET A 123 -9.58 10.40 44.25
N LYS A 124 -9.23 9.39 45.06
CA LYS A 124 -8.15 8.48 44.74
C LYS A 124 -8.63 7.33 43.82
N PRO A 125 -7.78 6.79 42.95
CA PRO A 125 -8.13 5.66 42.10
C PRO A 125 -8.71 4.46 42.87
N GLU A 126 -8.18 4.17 44.07
CA GLU A 126 -8.64 3.06 44.92
C GLU A 126 -10.06 3.25 45.42
N GLU A 127 -10.44 4.49 45.73
CA GLU A 127 -11.80 4.83 46.17
C GLU A 127 -12.79 4.65 45.00
N ALA A 128 -12.42 5.11 43.80
CA ALA A 128 -13.21 4.92 42.59
C ALA A 128 -13.37 3.43 42.25
N GLN A 129 -12.30 2.64 42.33
CA GLN A 129 -12.36 1.18 42.13
C GLN A 129 -13.31 0.50 43.13
N SER A 130 -13.30 0.91 44.39
CA SER A 130 -14.21 0.36 45.41
C SER A 130 -15.68 0.71 45.15
N LEU A 131 -15.96 1.96 44.79
CA LEU A 131 -17.32 2.40 44.44
C LEU A 131 -17.83 1.65 43.19
N MET A 132 -17.01 1.49 42.20
CA MET A 132 -17.42 0.80 40.97
C MET A 132 -17.59 -0.71 41.18
N LYS A 133 -16.81 -1.31 42.09
CA LYS A 133 -17.01 -2.70 42.52
C LYS A 133 -18.36 -2.87 43.23
N GLU A 134 -18.75 -1.95 44.11
CA GLU A 134 -20.04 -1.98 44.79
C GLU A 134 -21.20 -1.82 43.79
N ALA A 135 -21.07 -0.89 42.85
CA ALA A 135 -22.10 -0.61 41.84
C ALA A 135 -22.29 -1.74 40.82
N THR A 136 -21.21 -2.40 40.41
CA THR A 136 -21.26 -3.42 39.34
C THR A 136 -21.33 -4.85 39.90
N GLY A 137 -20.88 -5.08 41.12
CA GLY A 137 -20.68 -6.42 41.68
C GLY A 137 -19.42 -7.12 41.22
N PHE A 138 -18.64 -6.55 40.27
CA PHE A 138 -17.42 -7.11 39.71
C PHE A 138 -16.17 -6.40 40.24
N VAL A 139 -15.02 -7.11 40.27
CA VAL A 139 -13.76 -6.57 40.81
C VAL A 139 -12.87 -6.07 39.71
N PRO A 140 -12.62 -4.75 39.59
CA PRO A 140 -11.68 -4.23 38.59
C PRO A 140 -10.23 -4.55 38.97
N ASP A 141 -9.34 -4.68 37.94
CA ASP A 141 -7.90 -4.87 38.16
C ASP A 141 -7.29 -3.66 38.91
N ALA A 142 -6.77 -3.93 40.09
CA ALA A 142 -6.18 -2.94 40.96
C ALA A 142 -4.88 -2.30 40.43
N ALA A 143 -4.28 -2.89 39.41
CA ALA A 143 -3.02 -2.39 38.81
C ALA A 143 -3.24 -1.23 37.81
N VAL A 144 -4.48 -0.99 37.34
CA VAL A 144 -4.77 0.02 36.30
C VAL A 144 -5.04 1.38 36.94
N LYS A 145 -3.99 2.09 37.39
CA LYS A 145 -4.16 3.38 38.07
C LYS A 145 -3.09 4.43 37.80
N ASP A 146 -2.04 4.14 37.09
CA ASP A 146 -0.97 5.10 36.78
C ASP A 146 -1.30 5.98 35.57
N VAL A 147 -0.76 7.19 35.54
CA VAL A 147 -0.99 8.18 34.46
C VAL A 147 -0.44 7.77 33.11
N ALA A 148 0.57 6.91 33.07
CA ALA A 148 1.18 6.39 31.85
C ALA A 148 0.57 5.06 31.38
N ARG A 149 -0.50 4.58 32.05
CA ARG A 149 -1.18 3.34 31.65
C ARG A 149 -1.75 3.47 30.25
N CYS A 150 -1.49 2.48 29.42
CA CYS A 150 -2.10 2.39 28.11
C CYS A 150 -3.02 1.17 28.04
N ILE A 151 -4.04 1.30 27.21
CA ILE A 151 -5.03 0.26 26.91
C ILE A 151 -4.88 -0.12 25.44
N TYR A 152 -5.00 -1.41 25.12
CA TYR A 152 -5.02 -1.87 23.75
C TYR A 152 -6.29 -1.38 23.06
N MET A 153 -6.11 -0.81 21.89
CA MET A 153 -7.23 -0.32 21.09
C MET A 153 -8.05 -1.47 20.56
N VAL A 154 -9.35 -1.33 20.62
CA VAL A 154 -10.32 -2.30 20.09
C VAL A 154 -11.15 -1.67 18.98
N PRO A 155 -11.75 -2.49 18.07
CA PRO A 155 -12.62 -1.99 17.01
C PRO A 155 -13.83 -1.24 17.54
N ALA A 156 -14.42 -0.38 16.72
CA ALA A 156 -15.56 0.46 17.11
C ALA A 156 -16.81 -0.34 17.52
N ASP A 157 -17.01 -1.53 16.96
CA ASP A 157 -18.11 -2.45 17.30
C ASP A 157 -18.00 -3.10 18.69
N HIS A 158 -16.82 -3.03 19.33
CA HIS A 158 -16.65 -3.40 20.73
C HIS A 158 -17.20 -2.37 21.71
N THR A 159 -17.49 -1.15 21.25
CA THR A 159 -18.03 -0.08 22.12
C THR A 159 -19.50 -0.32 22.43
N LYS A 160 -19.83 -0.35 23.71
CA LYS A 160 -21.20 -0.45 24.21
C LYS A 160 -21.77 0.92 24.60
N TYR A 161 -20.92 1.82 25.09
CA TYR A 161 -21.30 3.18 25.48
C TYR A 161 -20.13 4.14 25.29
N VAL A 162 -20.41 5.34 24.79
CA VAL A 162 -19.45 6.45 24.72
C VAL A 162 -20.15 7.76 24.97
N SER A 163 -19.60 8.56 25.90
CA SER A 163 -20.09 9.89 26.24
C SER A 163 -19.36 10.96 25.41
N GLU A 164 -20.05 12.01 24.98
CA GLU A 164 -19.41 13.17 24.34
C GLU A 164 -18.35 13.83 25.23
N LYS A 165 -18.50 13.77 26.56
CA LYS A 165 -17.51 14.25 27.54
C LYS A 165 -16.14 13.56 27.42
N LEU A 166 -16.07 12.36 26.83
CA LEU A 166 -14.79 11.67 26.56
C LEU A 166 -13.85 12.55 25.73
N PHE A 167 -14.38 13.33 24.81
CA PHE A 167 -13.62 14.15 23.87
C PHE A 167 -13.37 15.58 24.36
N GLU A 168 -13.92 15.94 25.53
CA GLU A 168 -13.67 17.20 26.22
C GLU A 168 -12.45 17.07 27.14
N THR A 169 -11.52 18.01 27.08
CA THR A 169 -10.40 18.06 28.05
C THR A 169 -10.80 18.98 29.17
N GLY A 170 -11.03 18.42 30.35
CA GLY A 170 -11.26 19.20 31.56
C GLY A 170 -10.14 20.23 31.80
N SER A 171 -10.51 21.38 32.30
CA SER A 171 -9.60 22.49 32.59
C SER A 171 -8.55 22.09 33.62
N THR A 172 -7.28 22.15 33.25
CA THR A 172 -6.14 22.14 34.18
C THR A 172 -6.16 23.40 35.02
N LYS A 173 -6.20 23.29 36.34
CA LYS A 173 -5.92 24.41 37.24
C LYS A 173 -4.49 24.90 37.05
N ALA A 174 -4.34 26.15 36.59
CA ALA A 174 -3.13 26.91 36.82
C ALA A 174 -3.23 27.56 38.20
N GLU A 175 -2.23 27.39 39.06
CA GLU A 175 -2.07 28.08 40.31
C GLU A 175 -1.81 29.57 40.06
N GLY A 176 -2.50 30.42 40.85
CA GLY A 176 -1.99 31.71 41.23
C GLY A 176 -2.82 32.93 40.87
N GLY A 177 -3.64 33.40 41.82
CA GLY A 177 -3.66 34.81 42.18
C GLY A 177 -4.78 35.73 41.69
N CYS A 178 -5.77 35.94 42.55
CA CYS A 178 -6.42 37.21 42.94
C CYS A 178 -7.39 37.98 42.02
N ASN A 179 -8.62 38.05 42.58
CA ASN A 179 -9.56 39.20 42.76
C ASN A 179 -10.42 39.71 41.59
N ALA A 180 -11.69 39.39 41.77
CA ALA A 180 -12.87 40.27 41.93
C ALA A 180 -13.24 41.26 40.81
N SER A 181 -14.39 41.09 40.22
CA SER A 181 -15.61 41.83 40.58
C SER A 181 -16.75 41.50 39.64
N GLN A 182 -17.91 41.31 40.23
CA GLN A 182 -19.22 41.20 39.59
C GLN A 182 -19.61 42.53 38.95
N GLU A 183 -20.24 42.49 37.78
CA GLU A 183 -21.32 43.46 37.50
C GLU A 183 -22.32 42.81 36.51
N GLU A 184 -23.55 42.71 37.06
CA GLU A 184 -24.79 42.52 36.31
C GLU A 184 -25.10 43.75 35.46
N VAL A 185 -25.57 43.59 34.22
CA VAL A 185 -26.54 44.53 33.61
C VAL A 185 -27.51 43.80 32.69
N ARG A 186 -28.74 43.95 33.02
CA ARG A 186 -30.04 43.66 32.44
C ARG A 186 -30.22 43.89 30.95
N SER A 187 -30.99 42.96 30.42
CA SER A 187 -31.97 43.00 29.32
C SER A 187 -32.42 44.37 28.78
N LYS A 188 -32.47 44.50 27.47
CA LYS A 188 -33.56 45.20 26.75
C LYS A 188 -33.95 44.45 25.50
N THR A 189 -35.20 44.10 25.44
CA THR A 189 -35.98 43.57 24.33
C THR A 189 -36.11 44.61 23.22
N GLY A 190 -36.00 44.14 21.99
CA GLY A 190 -36.37 44.88 20.79
C GLY A 190 -36.58 43.89 19.63
N ASP A 191 -37.86 43.64 19.36
CA ASP A 191 -38.33 42.85 18.21
C ASP A 191 -37.85 43.40 16.89
N VAL A 192 -37.11 42.60 16.12
CA VAL A 192 -37.02 42.73 14.67
C VAL A 192 -37.15 41.34 14.05
N GLN A 193 -38.22 41.16 13.32
CA GLN A 193 -38.49 40.00 12.50
C GLN A 193 -37.34 39.78 11.51
N HIS A 194 -36.64 38.66 11.62
CA HIS A 194 -35.79 38.16 10.54
C HIS A 194 -36.30 36.79 10.08
N GLN A 195 -36.68 36.80 8.79
CA GLN A 195 -36.87 35.57 8.02
C GLN A 195 -35.60 34.69 8.04
N PRO A 196 -35.70 33.36 8.08
CA PRO A 196 -34.55 32.49 8.05
C PRO A 196 -33.90 32.55 6.66
N LEU A 197 -32.70 33.11 6.58
CA LEU A 197 -31.80 32.92 5.45
C LEU A 197 -31.27 31.49 5.53
N THR A 198 -31.72 30.67 4.61
CA THR A 198 -31.09 29.37 4.33
C THR A 198 -29.66 29.63 3.86
N LEU A 199 -28.68 29.34 4.71
CA LEU A 199 -27.29 29.31 4.33
C LEU A 199 -27.08 28.17 3.31
N ASP A 200 -26.71 28.57 2.10
CA ASP A 200 -26.28 27.64 1.05
C ASP A 200 -24.90 27.09 1.45
N LEU A 201 -24.85 25.84 1.92
CA LEU A 201 -23.67 25.16 2.46
C LEU A 201 -22.74 24.62 1.37
N ARG A 202 -22.78 25.13 0.14
CA ARG A 202 -21.85 24.71 -0.89
C ARG A 202 -20.47 25.33 -0.65
N PRO A 203 -19.37 24.55 -0.71
CA PRO A 203 -18.02 25.10 -0.60
C PRO A 203 -17.75 26.10 -1.71
N LEU A 204 -17.09 27.23 -1.38
CA LEU A 204 -16.65 28.19 -2.37
C LEU A 204 -15.69 27.52 -3.35
N THR A 205 -15.91 27.72 -4.67
CA THR A 205 -15.13 27.08 -5.72
C THR A 205 -14.57 28.11 -6.71
N PHE A 206 -13.43 27.82 -7.32
CA PHE A 206 -12.88 28.53 -8.46
C PHE A 206 -12.87 27.60 -9.68
N LYS A 207 -13.64 27.90 -10.72
CA LYS A 207 -13.85 27.05 -11.89
C LYS A 207 -14.29 25.61 -11.53
N GLY A 208 -15.19 25.48 -10.55
CA GLY A 208 -15.64 24.18 -10.05
C GLY A 208 -14.71 23.51 -9.03
N ILE A 209 -13.49 24.01 -8.84
CA ILE A 209 -12.51 23.46 -7.89
C ILE A 209 -12.71 24.09 -6.51
N PRO A 210 -12.92 23.32 -5.42
CA PRO A 210 -12.99 23.87 -4.07
C PRO A 210 -11.71 24.61 -3.68
N TYR A 211 -11.81 25.80 -3.09
CA TYR A 211 -10.63 26.51 -2.61
C TYR A 211 -9.81 25.73 -1.61
N THR A 212 -10.45 24.91 -0.79
CA THR A 212 -9.75 24.01 0.15
C THR A 212 -8.76 23.10 -0.57
N SER A 213 -9.15 22.48 -1.69
CA SER A 213 -8.28 21.62 -2.50
C SER A 213 -7.11 22.40 -3.11
N ILE A 214 -7.35 23.62 -3.60
CA ILE A 214 -6.32 24.50 -4.15
C ILE A 214 -5.30 24.87 -3.06
N ILE A 215 -5.76 25.19 -1.85
CA ILE A 215 -4.92 25.58 -0.72
C ILE A 215 -4.09 24.41 -0.20
N THR A 216 -4.68 23.22 -0.07
CA THR A 216 -3.97 22.00 0.34
C THR A 216 -2.84 21.67 -0.62
N GLU A 217 -3.11 21.68 -1.92
CA GLU A 217 -2.08 21.43 -2.94
C GLU A 217 -1.03 22.55 -3.00
N TRP A 218 -1.41 23.78 -2.71
CA TRP A 218 -0.47 24.89 -2.61
C TRP A 218 0.52 24.70 -1.45
N TRP A 219 0.03 24.27 -0.26
CA TRP A 219 0.89 23.95 0.87
C TRP A 219 1.84 22.81 0.55
N HIS A 220 1.34 21.74 -0.06
CA HIS A 220 2.15 20.62 -0.48
C HIS A 220 3.35 21.05 -1.35
N ARG A 221 3.14 21.97 -2.30
CA ARG A 221 4.20 22.47 -3.20
C ARG A 221 5.05 23.62 -2.63
N ASN A 222 4.70 24.19 -1.50
CA ASN A 222 5.40 25.34 -0.91
C ASN A 222 5.99 25.08 0.48
N GLY A 223 6.36 23.83 0.79
CA GLY A 223 7.07 23.46 2.00
C GLY A 223 6.18 23.22 3.21
N GLY A 224 4.92 22.81 3.00
CA GLY A 224 3.98 22.43 4.04
C GLY A 224 3.31 23.59 4.75
N GLU A 225 2.36 23.25 5.62
CA GLU A 225 1.62 24.21 6.45
C GLU A 225 2.54 25.03 7.37
N PRO A 226 2.14 26.24 7.79
CA PRO A 226 3.00 27.11 8.59
C PRO A 226 3.23 26.56 10.00
N ALA A 227 4.47 26.54 10.45
CA ALA A 227 4.85 26.30 11.84
C ALA A 227 4.62 27.54 12.71
N GLU A 228 4.65 27.36 14.02
CA GLU A 228 4.55 28.49 14.96
C GLU A 228 5.72 29.47 14.76
N GLY A 229 5.41 30.75 14.56
CA GLY A 229 6.37 31.81 14.20
C GLY A 229 6.48 32.13 12.70
N GLU A 230 6.08 31.24 11.80
CA GLU A 230 6.10 31.48 10.33
C GLU A 230 4.71 31.83 9.76
N ARG A 231 3.65 31.77 10.57
CA ARG A 231 2.25 31.86 10.15
C ARG A 231 1.98 33.10 9.32
N ASN A 232 2.37 34.27 9.80
CA ASN A 232 2.07 35.54 9.11
C ASN A 232 2.74 35.63 7.74
N VAL A 233 4.00 35.18 7.63
CA VAL A 233 4.77 35.22 6.38
C VAL A 233 4.21 34.23 5.36
N LYS A 234 3.95 33.00 5.78
CA LYS A 234 3.42 31.96 4.89
C LYS A 234 1.97 32.24 4.47
N LEU A 235 1.12 32.70 5.41
CA LEU A 235 -0.25 33.10 5.09
C LEU A 235 -0.30 34.33 4.18
N HIS A 236 0.58 35.31 4.36
CA HIS A 236 0.70 36.46 3.44
C HIS A 236 1.07 35.96 2.03
N LYS A 237 2.06 35.05 1.91
CA LYS A 237 2.45 34.48 0.62
C LYS A 237 1.29 33.71 -0.05
N LEU A 238 0.52 32.95 0.73
CA LEU A 238 -0.68 32.26 0.24
C LEU A 238 -1.73 33.27 -0.22
N ALA A 239 -2.02 34.31 0.58
CA ALA A 239 -3.00 35.36 0.25
C ALA A 239 -2.65 36.10 -1.04
N VAL A 240 -1.38 36.47 -1.25
CA VAL A 240 -0.86 37.10 -2.49
C VAL A 240 -1.12 36.21 -3.72
N ASN A 241 -0.99 34.87 -3.58
CA ASN A 241 -1.27 33.96 -4.68
C ASN A 241 -2.77 33.75 -4.91
N LEU A 242 -3.57 33.54 -3.86
CA LEU A 242 -5.00 33.27 -3.98
C LEU A 242 -5.80 34.48 -4.48
N ARG A 243 -5.36 35.74 -4.22
CA ARG A 243 -6.09 36.93 -4.66
C ARG A 243 -6.34 36.99 -6.18
N ALA A 244 -5.45 36.38 -6.99
CA ALA A 244 -5.58 36.32 -8.44
C ALA A 244 -6.77 35.45 -8.90
N ILE A 245 -7.22 34.52 -8.07
CA ILE A 245 -8.38 33.64 -8.31
C ILE A 245 -9.58 33.97 -7.42
N CYS A 246 -9.45 34.98 -6.56
CA CYS A 246 -10.53 35.58 -5.78
C CYS A 246 -11.00 36.93 -6.36
N ASP A 247 -10.69 37.22 -7.61
CA ASP A 247 -11.00 38.49 -8.30
C ASP A 247 -10.53 39.74 -7.53
N ASN A 248 -9.46 39.61 -6.76
CA ASN A 248 -8.94 40.60 -5.82
C ASN A 248 -9.95 41.09 -4.76
N ARG A 249 -11.02 40.32 -4.50
CA ARG A 249 -12.03 40.65 -3.50
C ARG A 249 -11.60 40.17 -2.12
N LYS A 250 -11.43 41.12 -1.19
CA LYS A 250 -10.99 40.86 0.17
C LYS A 250 -11.96 39.95 0.93
N GLU A 251 -13.27 40.12 0.67
CA GLU A 251 -14.33 39.37 1.33
C GLU A 251 -14.22 37.87 0.99
N VAL A 252 -13.97 37.52 -0.26
CA VAL A 252 -13.77 36.14 -0.71
C VAL A 252 -12.47 35.59 -0.13
N LEU A 253 -11.40 36.39 -0.14
CA LEU A 253 -10.11 35.96 0.40
C LEU A 253 -10.20 35.69 1.89
N MET A 254 -10.93 36.48 2.66
CA MET A 254 -11.19 36.27 4.09
C MET A 254 -11.97 34.98 4.38
N GLN A 255 -12.87 34.59 3.45
CA GLN A 255 -13.66 33.34 3.59
C GLN A 255 -12.88 32.09 3.27
N VAL A 256 -11.97 32.15 2.29
CA VAL A 256 -11.23 30.95 1.83
C VAL A 256 -9.89 30.74 2.55
N MET A 257 -9.34 31.78 3.18
CA MET A 257 -8.04 31.67 3.86
C MET A 257 -8.10 30.85 5.12
N PRO A 258 -7.19 29.86 5.32
CA PRO A 258 -7.10 29.10 6.55
C PRO A 258 -6.57 29.96 7.70
N ARG A 259 -7.06 29.73 8.91
CA ARG A 259 -6.75 30.60 10.08
C ARG A 259 -5.48 30.19 10.85
N PHE A 260 -5.15 28.94 10.92
CA PHE A 260 -4.01 28.39 11.69
C PHE A 260 -3.85 29.00 13.10
N GLY A 261 -5.00 29.23 13.79
CA GLY A 261 -5.01 29.82 15.14
C GLY A 261 -4.89 31.35 15.18
N LEU A 262 -4.85 32.07 14.03
CA LEU A 262 -4.95 33.51 14.02
C LEU A 262 -6.37 34.00 14.34
N THR A 263 -6.44 35.11 15.07
CA THR A 263 -7.70 35.82 15.28
C THR A 263 -8.20 36.46 13.97
N GLU A 264 -9.47 36.79 13.92
CA GLU A 264 -10.05 37.43 12.71
C GLU A 264 -9.37 38.75 12.37
N THR A 265 -8.97 39.53 13.37
CA THR A 265 -8.24 40.79 13.21
C THR A 265 -6.83 40.58 12.66
N GLU A 266 -6.13 39.56 13.09
CA GLU A 266 -4.80 39.21 12.58
C GLU A 266 -4.88 38.71 11.12
N LEU A 267 -5.82 37.82 10.82
CA LEU A 267 -6.04 37.32 9.45
C LEU A 267 -6.41 38.50 8.51
N LYS A 268 -7.27 39.40 8.98
CA LYS A 268 -7.64 40.60 8.24
C LYS A 268 -6.42 41.49 7.96
N SER A 269 -5.50 41.65 8.90
CA SER A 269 -4.24 42.38 8.70
C SER A 269 -3.36 41.72 7.63
N VAL A 270 -3.27 40.40 7.60
CA VAL A 270 -2.54 39.63 6.60
C VAL A 270 -3.15 39.83 5.21
N VAL A 271 -4.47 39.72 5.09
CA VAL A 271 -5.22 39.90 3.85
C VAL A 271 -5.11 41.34 3.34
N ASP A 272 -5.26 42.34 4.23
CA ASP A 272 -5.11 43.75 3.88
C ASP A 272 -3.70 44.06 3.42
N SER A 273 -2.68 43.47 4.05
CA SER A 273 -1.29 43.63 3.60
C SER A 273 -1.06 43.01 2.22
N ALA A 274 -1.55 41.79 1.99
CA ALA A 274 -1.46 41.12 0.69
C ALA A 274 -2.18 41.92 -0.43
N CYS A 275 -3.28 42.57 -0.11
CA CYS A 275 -4.05 43.38 -1.08
C CYS A 275 -3.48 44.80 -1.36
N LYS A 276 -2.47 45.23 -0.63
CA LYS A 276 -1.74 46.51 -0.92
C LYS A 276 -0.76 46.39 -2.09
N GLU A 277 -0.28 45.19 -2.38
CA GLU A 277 0.59 44.96 -3.53
C GLU A 277 -0.20 45.13 -4.85
N GLU A 278 0.47 45.48 -5.94
CA GLU A 278 -0.19 45.50 -7.25
C GLU A 278 -0.73 44.10 -7.63
N PRO A 279 -1.93 44.02 -8.28
CA PRO A 279 -2.50 42.77 -8.71
C PRO A 279 -1.59 42.10 -9.74
N LYS A 280 -1.05 40.94 -9.37
CA LYS A 280 -0.31 40.05 -10.28
C LYS A 280 -1.26 38.99 -10.82
N GLY A 281 -1.08 38.59 -12.08
CA GLY A 281 -1.83 37.48 -12.65
C GLY A 281 -1.56 36.16 -11.92
N ILE A 282 -2.28 35.08 -12.27
CA ILE A 282 -2.13 33.76 -11.70
C ILE A 282 -0.67 33.29 -11.84
N SER A 283 -0.01 32.99 -10.73
CA SER A 283 1.38 32.51 -10.71
C SER A 283 1.50 31.16 -11.44
N LYS A 284 2.68 30.86 -12.02
CA LYS A 284 2.92 29.58 -12.70
C LYS A 284 2.62 28.38 -11.80
N THR A 285 2.97 28.46 -10.51
CA THR A 285 2.67 27.44 -9.51
C THR A 285 1.17 27.26 -9.31
N LEU A 286 0.44 28.37 -9.13
CA LEU A 286 -1.01 28.32 -8.93
C LEU A 286 -1.73 27.87 -10.20
N TYR A 287 -1.26 28.28 -11.38
CA TYR A 287 -1.78 27.80 -12.66
C TYR A 287 -1.63 26.30 -12.81
N SER A 288 -0.45 25.77 -12.50
CA SER A 288 -0.18 24.31 -12.53
C SER A 288 -1.03 23.54 -11.50
N ILE A 289 -1.35 24.14 -10.35
CA ILE A 289 -2.25 23.54 -9.35
C ILE A 289 -3.69 23.49 -9.88
N ILE A 290 -4.17 24.60 -10.44
CA ILE A 290 -5.52 24.69 -11.01
C ILE A 290 -5.67 23.75 -12.22
N ASP A 291 -4.69 23.74 -13.11
CA ASP A 291 -4.67 22.84 -14.27
C ASP A 291 -4.70 21.36 -13.84
N HIS A 292 -3.90 21.02 -12.82
CA HIS A 292 -3.90 19.69 -12.22
C HIS A 292 -5.26 19.33 -11.61
N LEU A 293 -5.86 20.22 -10.83
CA LEU A 293 -7.14 19.99 -10.17
C LEU A 293 -8.34 20.10 -11.13
N SER A 294 -8.26 20.88 -12.20
CA SER A 294 -9.33 20.95 -13.21
C SER A 294 -9.44 19.68 -14.04
N LEU A 295 -8.34 18.97 -14.26
CA LEU A 295 -8.33 17.66 -14.91
C LEU A 295 -9.04 16.58 -14.09
N THR A 296 -9.28 16.82 -12.80
CA THR A 296 -10.02 15.92 -11.92
C THR A 296 -11.53 16.21 -11.84
N ILE A 297 -12.00 17.35 -12.38
CA ILE A 297 -13.40 17.83 -12.23
C ILE A 297 -14.22 17.74 -13.52
N ASP A 298 -13.61 17.60 -14.70
CA ASP A 298 -14.29 17.62 -16.01
C ASP A 298 -15.11 16.35 -16.33
N HIS A 299 -15.48 15.54 -15.34
CA HIS A 299 -16.33 14.35 -15.49
C HIS A 299 -17.42 14.23 -14.41
N SER A 300 -18.15 15.33 -14.14
CA SER A 300 -19.36 15.22 -13.32
C SER A 300 -20.42 16.24 -13.77
N ASP A 301 -21.12 15.90 -14.83
CA ASP A 301 -22.53 16.28 -15.01
C ASP A 301 -23.23 15.14 -15.78
N GLU A 302 -23.95 14.40 -15.08
CA GLU A 302 -25.28 13.82 -15.16
C GLU A 302 -25.37 12.44 -14.47
N ASP A 303 -26.38 12.39 -13.55
CA ASP A 303 -26.98 11.23 -12.87
C ASP A 303 -26.33 10.65 -11.61
N VAL A 304 -26.73 11.27 -10.49
CA VAL A 304 -27.41 10.74 -9.27
C VAL A 304 -27.07 9.33 -8.78
N PHE A 305 -26.41 9.31 -7.57
CA PHE A 305 -26.47 8.30 -6.49
C PHE A 305 -25.83 6.92 -6.72
N ASP A 306 -24.72 6.59 -6.12
CA ASP A 306 -24.59 5.91 -4.83
C ASP A 306 -23.15 5.43 -4.58
N GLY A 307 -22.65 5.78 -3.42
CA GLY A 307 -21.81 5.05 -2.50
C GLY A 307 -20.55 4.33 -2.95
N ALA A 308 -19.47 4.73 -2.34
CA ALA A 308 -18.24 4.05 -1.99
C ALA A 308 -16.97 4.66 -2.58
N GLU A 309 -16.38 5.57 -1.83
CA GLU A 309 -14.99 6.01 -2.02
C GLU A 309 -14.04 4.84 -1.75
N ASN A 310 -13.49 4.29 -2.82
CA ASN A 310 -12.27 3.48 -2.76
C ASN A 310 -11.09 4.40 -3.05
N GLY A 311 -10.20 4.55 -2.05
CA GLY A 311 -8.95 5.29 -2.19
C GLY A 311 -8.10 4.75 -3.35
N GLN A 312 -8.15 5.42 -4.48
CA GLN A 312 -7.23 5.25 -5.59
C GLN A 312 -6.35 6.50 -5.69
N SER A 313 -5.07 6.27 -5.45
CA SER A 313 -3.98 7.16 -5.82
C SER A 313 -4.16 7.66 -7.25
N SER A 314 -3.88 8.94 -7.50
CA SER A 314 -3.93 9.58 -8.82
C SER A 314 -3.03 8.85 -9.82
N MET A 315 -3.59 7.87 -10.50
CA MET A 315 -2.93 7.24 -11.64
C MET A 315 -3.01 8.16 -12.84
N VAL A 316 -1.93 8.23 -13.62
CA VAL A 316 -1.94 8.88 -14.94
C VAL A 316 -3.02 8.21 -15.78
N ASN A 317 -4.12 8.90 -16.01
CA ASN A 317 -5.28 8.31 -16.68
C ASN A 317 -5.08 8.45 -18.21
N VAL A 318 -4.67 7.36 -18.87
CA VAL A 318 -4.68 7.30 -20.31
C VAL A 318 -6.12 7.11 -20.78
N PRO A 319 -6.72 8.07 -21.51
CA PRO A 319 -8.07 7.90 -22.02
C PRO A 319 -8.20 6.59 -22.80
N TRP A 320 -9.17 5.77 -22.46
CA TRP A 320 -9.36 4.46 -23.06
C TRP A 320 -9.55 4.50 -24.58
N ASN A 321 -10.06 5.62 -25.12
CA ASN A 321 -10.21 5.86 -26.56
C ASN A 321 -8.86 6.10 -27.28
N LYS A 322 -7.76 6.35 -26.57
CA LYS A 322 -6.41 6.50 -27.12
C LYS A 322 -5.60 5.21 -27.09
N LEU A 323 -6.17 4.12 -26.61
CA LEU A 323 -5.54 2.81 -26.67
C LEU A 323 -5.38 2.35 -28.14
N PRO A 324 -4.29 1.63 -28.46
CA PRO A 324 -4.08 1.11 -29.80
C PRO A 324 -5.07 -0.02 -30.14
N ILE A 325 -5.07 -0.38 -31.42
CA ILE A 325 -5.81 -1.54 -31.91
C ILE A 325 -5.50 -2.80 -31.08
N GLY A 326 -6.52 -3.59 -30.85
CA GLY A 326 -6.45 -4.81 -30.04
C GLY A 326 -6.69 -4.54 -28.55
N PHE A 327 -6.05 -3.54 -27.95
CA PHE A 327 -6.30 -3.19 -26.54
C PHE A 327 -7.66 -2.54 -26.36
N ARG A 328 -7.98 -1.57 -27.20
CA ARG A 328 -9.29 -0.90 -27.17
C ARG A 328 -10.44 -1.89 -27.37
N GLU A 329 -10.33 -2.77 -28.37
CA GLU A 329 -11.34 -3.78 -28.68
C GLU A 329 -11.46 -4.86 -27.59
N SER A 330 -10.36 -5.12 -26.86
CA SER A 330 -10.40 -6.02 -25.67
C SER A 330 -11.30 -5.48 -24.55
N LEU A 331 -11.52 -4.18 -24.51
CA LEU A 331 -12.34 -3.51 -23.47
C LEU A 331 -13.80 -3.29 -23.89
N VAL A 332 -14.17 -3.55 -25.16
CA VAL A 332 -15.55 -3.40 -25.64
C VAL A 332 -16.48 -4.29 -24.82
N GLY A 333 -17.51 -3.67 -24.23
CA GLY A 333 -18.50 -4.36 -23.38
C GLY A 333 -18.00 -4.77 -22.00
N VAL A 334 -16.83 -4.31 -21.59
CA VAL A 334 -16.27 -4.52 -20.25
C VAL A 334 -16.57 -3.30 -19.37
N PRO A 335 -17.08 -3.46 -18.15
CA PRO A 335 -17.20 -2.36 -17.20
C PRO A 335 -15.86 -1.66 -16.96
N GLU A 336 -15.86 -0.36 -16.84
CA GLU A 336 -14.63 0.46 -16.72
C GLU A 336 -13.75 0.03 -15.54
N SER A 337 -14.35 -0.28 -14.40
CA SER A 337 -13.62 -0.79 -13.22
C SER A 337 -12.84 -2.08 -13.47
N MET A 338 -13.13 -2.83 -14.55
CA MET A 338 -12.45 -4.06 -14.94
C MET A 338 -11.48 -3.86 -16.11
N HIS A 339 -11.31 -2.64 -16.63
CA HIS A 339 -10.43 -2.37 -17.77
C HIS A 339 -8.97 -2.71 -17.44
N MET A 340 -8.45 -2.26 -16.30
CA MET A 340 -7.06 -2.57 -15.91
C MET A 340 -6.79 -4.08 -15.76
N PRO A 341 -7.61 -4.87 -15.03
CA PRO A 341 -7.48 -6.32 -15.00
C PRO A 341 -7.47 -6.99 -16.38
N VAL A 342 -8.34 -6.54 -17.30
CA VAL A 342 -8.39 -7.10 -18.66
C VAL A 342 -7.13 -6.74 -19.43
N LEU A 343 -6.65 -5.50 -19.42
CA LEU A 343 -5.40 -5.08 -20.05
C LEU A 343 -4.20 -5.85 -19.51
N CYS A 344 -4.08 -5.95 -18.18
CA CYS A 344 -3.01 -6.73 -17.55
C CYS A 344 -3.08 -8.21 -17.93
N GLY A 345 -4.27 -8.75 -18.13
CA GLY A 345 -4.48 -10.14 -18.54
C GLY A 345 -4.09 -10.43 -19.98
N VAL A 346 -4.36 -9.50 -20.91
CA VAL A 346 -4.00 -9.68 -22.34
C VAL A 346 -2.55 -9.29 -22.63
N MET A 347 -1.89 -8.54 -21.76
CA MET A 347 -0.53 -8.07 -22.00
C MET A 347 0.48 -9.19 -22.27
N PRO A 348 0.54 -10.30 -21.48
CA PRO A 348 1.49 -11.38 -21.73
C PRO A 348 1.28 -12.11 -23.06
N ILE A 349 0.02 -12.30 -23.48
CA ILE A 349 -0.26 -12.95 -24.78
C ILE A 349 0.05 -12.00 -25.94
N ALA A 350 -0.25 -10.73 -25.84
CA ALA A 350 0.12 -9.73 -26.83
C ALA A 350 1.65 -9.66 -27.01
N ALA A 351 2.39 -9.60 -25.90
CA ALA A 351 3.85 -9.63 -25.91
C ALA A 351 4.42 -10.93 -26.52
N ALA A 352 3.74 -12.08 -26.33
CA ALA A 352 4.17 -13.35 -26.92
C ALA A 352 4.12 -13.38 -28.45
N TYR A 353 3.33 -12.54 -29.10
CA TYR A 353 3.32 -12.41 -30.54
C TYR A 353 4.48 -11.58 -31.09
N ALA A 354 5.02 -10.65 -30.30
CA ALA A 354 6.19 -9.85 -30.67
C ALA A 354 7.51 -10.55 -30.23
N ASP A 355 7.58 -11.85 -30.36
CA ASP A 355 8.66 -12.70 -29.86
C ASP A 355 10.00 -12.58 -30.63
N LYS A 356 9.98 -11.98 -31.81
CA LYS A 356 11.18 -11.67 -32.62
C LYS A 356 11.73 -10.26 -32.32
N VAL A 357 11.08 -9.52 -31.47
CA VAL A 357 11.47 -8.15 -31.08
C VAL A 357 12.42 -8.17 -29.91
N THR A 358 13.45 -7.37 -30.00
CA THR A 358 14.32 -6.99 -28.87
C THR A 358 14.34 -5.48 -28.71
N VAL A 359 14.56 -5.00 -27.51
CA VAL A 359 14.58 -3.57 -27.18
C VAL A 359 15.71 -3.29 -26.19
N GLU A 360 16.34 -2.14 -26.30
CA GLU A 360 17.33 -1.68 -25.34
C GLU A 360 16.62 -0.97 -24.19
N TYR A 361 16.92 -1.38 -22.97
CA TYR A 361 16.42 -0.78 -21.73
C TYR A 361 17.37 0.31 -21.22
N CYS A 362 16.96 1.13 -20.26
CA CYS A 362 17.76 2.24 -19.72
C CYS A 362 19.08 1.81 -19.02
N ASP A 363 19.22 0.52 -18.67
CA ASP A 363 20.46 -0.06 -18.14
C ASP A 363 21.46 -0.49 -19.24
N GLY A 364 21.15 -0.22 -20.52
CA GLY A 364 21.98 -0.60 -21.67
C GLY A 364 21.85 -2.06 -22.11
N ASN A 365 21.07 -2.88 -21.38
CA ASN A 365 20.87 -4.28 -21.74
C ASN A 365 19.73 -4.45 -22.77
N THR A 366 19.89 -5.45 -23.63
CA THR A 366 18.86 -5.83 -24.59
C THR A 366 17.87 -6.79 -23.94
N HIS A 367 16.59 -6.45 -24.02
CA HIS A 367 15.48 -7.24 -23.47
C HIS A 367 14.57 -7.80 -24.54
N ARG A 368 14.02 -9.00 -24.32
CA ARG A 368 12.81 -9.49 -24.98
C ARG A 368 11.58 -9.06 -24.19
N LEU A 369 10.39 -9.22 -24.77
CA LEU A 369 9.12 -8.82 -24.16
C LEU A 369 8.54 -9.94 -23.25
N GLY A 370 9.35 -10.44 -22.31
CA GLY A 370 8.93 -11.41 -21.31
C GLY A 370 7.98 -10.77 -20.29
N LEU A 371 6.70 -11.18 -20.28
CA LEU A 371 5.68 -10.67 -19.37
C LEU A 371 4.87 -11.81 -18.74
N MET A 372 4.57 -11.65 -17.47
CA MET A 372 3.78 -12.57 -16.67
C MET A 372 2.76 -11.77 -15.86
N SER A 373 1.51 -12.21 -15.81
CA SER A 373 0.48 -11.51 -15.07
C SER A 373 -0.35 -12.42 -14.16
N ILE A 374 -0.75 -11.87 -13.01
CA ILE A 374 -1.72 -12.49 -12.10
C ILE A 374 -2.89 -11.52 -11.91
N ILE A 375 -4.08 -12.00 -12.22
CA ILE A 375 -5.32 -11.27 -11.97
C ILE A 375 -5.98 -11.88 -10.74
N ARG A 376 -5.91 -11.15 -9.64
CA ARG A 376 -6.46 -11.58 -8.35
C ARG A 376 -7.84 -10.97 -8.10
N GLY A 377 -8.66 -11.63 -7.32
CA GLY A 377 -9.95 -11.12 -6.89
C GLY A 377 -10.67 -12.16 -6.04
N GLU A 378 -11.69 -11.76 -5.33
CA GLU A 378 -12.49 -12.66 -4.51
C GLU A 378 -13.23 -13.71 -5.37
N GLN A 379 -13.86 -14.68 -4.71
CA GLN A 379 -14.71 -15.63 -5.40
C GLN A 379 -15.85 -14.87 -6.08
N ALA A 380 -16.24 -15.34 -7.28
CA ALA A 380 -17.31 -14.71 -8.09
C ALA A 380 -17.05 -13.25 -8.54
N SER A 381 -15.80 -12.75 -8.51
CA SER A 381 -15.44 -11.40 -8.97
C SER A 381 -15.36 -11.24 -10.49
N ASN A 382 -16.05 -12.09 -11.26
CA ASN A 382 -16.15 -12.04 -12.73
C ASN A 382 -14.82 -12.10 -13.50
N LYS A 383 -13.81 -12.79 -12.95
CA LYS A 383 -12.49 -12.98 -13.60
C LYS A 383 -12.57 -13.60 -15.01
N SER A 384 -13.68 -14.26 -15.35
CA SER A 384 -13.96 -14.79 -16.69
C SER A 384 -13.96 -13.73 -17.79
N VAL A 385 -14.16 -12.44 -17.47
CA VAL A 385 -14.05 -11.36 -18.46
C VAL A 385 -12.62 -11.26 -19.03
N VAL A 386 -11.63 -11.50 -18.19
CA VAL A 386 -10.21 -11.55 -18.59
C VAL A 386 -9.94 -12.75 -19.51
N LYS A 387 -10.44 -13.94 -19.11
CA LYS A 387 -10.36 -15.14 -19.94
C LYS A 387 -10.95 -14.92 -21.33
N ASN A 388 -12.15 -14.35 -21.40
CA ASN A 388 -12.83 -14.09 -22.67
C ASN A 388 -12.01 -13.17 -23.60
N ALA A 389 -11.32 -12.18 -23.04
CA ALA A 389 -10.42 -11.34 -23.82
C ALA A 389 -9.17 -12.12 -24.31
N VAL A 390 -8.52 -12.85 -23.41
CA VAL A 390 -7.33 -13.65 -23.70
C VAL A 390 -7.63 -14.74 -24.75
N ASP A 391 -8.79 -15.40 -24.68
CA ASP A 391 -9.18 -16.44 -25.64
C ASP A 391 -9.28 -15.91 -27.08
N ILE A 392 -9.72 -14.65 -27.27
CA ILE A 392 -9.74 -14.03 -28.60
C ILE A 392 -8.30 -13.78 -29.09
N TRP A 393 -7.43 -13.24 -28.26
CA TRP A 393 -6.01 -13.06 -28.60
C TRP A 393 -5.33 -14.38 -28.91
N LYS A 394 -5.65 -15.44 -28.18
CA LYS A 394 -5.01 -16.76 -28.28
C LYS A 394 -5.43 -17.57 -29.53
N ARG A 395 -6.53 -17.20 -30.17
CA ARG A 395 -7.19 -17.98 -31.26
C ARG A 395 -6.23 -18.49 -32.32
N GLN A 396 -5.39 -17.63 -32.89
CA GLN A 396 -4.43 -18.04 -33.93
C GLN A 396 -3.41 -19.08 -33.45
N LEU A 397 -2.92 -18.93 -32.20
CA LEU A 397 -1.99 -19.91 -31.63
C LEU A 397 -2.70 -21.25 -31.38
N ASP A 398 -3.95 -21.24 -30.92
CA ASP A 398 -4.73 -22.48 -30.71
C ASP A 398 -4.95 -23.23 -32.02
N GLU A 399 -5.26 -22.51 -33.12
CA GLU A 399 -5.45 -23.09 -34.43
C GLU A 399 -4.14 -23.70 -34.98
N GLU A 400 -3.01 -22.98 -34.86
CA GLU A 400 -1.68 -23.49 -35.27
C GLU A 400 -1.27 -24.71 -34.44
N ASP A 401 -1.49 -24.62 -33.10
CA ASP A 401 -1.17 -25.70 -32.17
C ASP A 401 -2.04 -26.95 -32.42
N ALA A 402 -3.31 -26.80 -32.82
CA ALA A 402 -4.17 -27.93 -33.13
C ALA A 402 -3.62 -28.77 -34.23
N LEU A 403 -3.10 -28.15 -35.31
CA LEU A 403 -2.43 -28.85 -36.42
C LEU A 403 -1.14 -29.55 -35.96
N SER A 404 -0.36 -28.86 -35.13
CA SER A 404 0.90 -29.40 -34.58
C SER A 404 0.63 -30.59 -33.65
N ARG A 405 -0.38 -30.49 -32.78
CA ARG A 405 -0.79 -31.57 -31.87
C ARG A 405 -1.27 -32.80 -32.65
N LYS A 406 -2.03 -32.64 -33.71
CA LYS A 406 -2.46 -33.74 -34.56
C LYS A 406 -1.26 -34.49 -35.12
N ARG A 407 -0.24 -33.78 -35.66
CA ARG A 407 1.00 -34.40 -36.18
C ARG A 407 1.78 -35.15 -35.09
N GLU A 408 1.85 -34.59 -33.87
CA GLU A 408 2.51 -35.23 -32.74
C GLU A 408 1.75 -36.50 -32.30
N GLU A 409 0.43 -36.49 -32.35
CA GLU A 409 -0.42 -37.63 -32.01
C GLU A 409 -0.29 -38.76 -33.01
N GLU A 410 -0.35 -38.46 -34.33
CA GLU A 410 -0.09 -39.42 -35.39
C GLU A 410 1.30 -40.07 -35.28
N TRP A 411 2.32 -39.30 -34.91
CA TRP A 411 3.65 -39.83 -34.65
C TRP A 411 3.66 -40.75 -33.41
N LYS A 412 3.02 -40.40 -32.34
CA LYS A 412 2.90 -41.23 -31.14
C LYS A 412 2.20 -42.56 -31.41
N GLU A 413 1.15 -42.54 -32.22
CA GLU A 413 0.46 -43.75 -32.64
C GLU A 413 1.35 -44.64 -33.52
N ARG A 414 2.05 -44.09 -34.48
CA ARG A 414 3.05 -44.85 -35.30
C ARG A 414 4.15 -45.43 -34.42
N LYS A 415 4.64 -44.69 -33.44
CA LYS A 415 5.65 -45.15 -32.50
C LYS A 415 5.14 -46.31 -31.62
N LYS A 416 3.88 -46.29 -31.20
CA LYS A 416 3.26 -47.37 -30.44
C LYS A 416 2.99 -48.61 -31.27
N GLY A 417 2.58 -48.49 -32.54
CA GLY A 417 2.24 -49.57 -33.44
C GLY A 417 3.43 -50.27 -34.10
N ARG A 418 4.70 -49.79 -33.88
CA ARG A 418 5.90 -50.35 -34.48
C ARG A 418 6.18 -51.76 -33.94
N LYS A 419 6.70 -52.63 -34.81
CA LYS A 419 7.22 -53.95 -34.41
C LYS A 419 8.61 -53.83 -33.78
N ALA A 420 9.01 -54.78 -32.98
CA ALA A 420 10.26 -54.75 -32.17
C ALA A 420 11.51 -54.51 -33.04
N ASN A 421 11.52 -54.98 -34.31
CA ASN A 421 12.65 -54.82 -35.25
C ASN A 421 12.55 -53.62 -36.18
N GLU A 422 11.55 -52.81 -36.07
CA GLU A 422 11.39 -51.59 -36.88
C GLU A 422 12.09 -50.39 -36.27
N LYS A 423 12.73 -49.54 -37.06
CA LYS A 423 13.30 -48.27 -36.64
C LYS A 423 12.19 -47.38 -36.07
N ALA A 424 12.43 -46.76 -34.93
CA ALA A 424 11.47 -45.80 -34.36
C ALA A 424 11.23 -44.66 -35.37
N PRO A 425 9.97 -44.22 -35.58
CA PRO A 425 9.68 -43.04 -36.37
C PRO A 425 10.33 -41.82 -35.74
N GLU A 426 10.96 -41.01 -36.60
CA GLU A 426 11.59 -39.74 -36.17
C GLU A 426 10.59 -38.78 -35.57
N ASP A 427 11.01 -38.07 -34.50
CA ASP A 427 10.16 -37.08 -33.84
C ASP A 427 9.88 -35.90 -34.80
N PRO A 428 8.64 -35.50 -35.02
CA PRO A 428 8.30 -34.42 -35.92
C PRO A 428 8.72 -33.03 -35.44
N HIS A 429 9.26 -32.89 -34.24
CA HIS A 429 9.72 -31.63 -33.64
C HIS A 429 8.74 -30.45 -33.82
N VAL A 430 7.45 -30.72 -33.65
CA VAL A 430 6.39 -29.73 -33.91
C VAL A 430 6.44 -28.55 -32.95
N LEU A 431 6.18 -27.36 -33.49
CA LEU A 431 6.00 -26.14 -32.71
C LEU A 431 4.61 -26.17 -32.04
N ILE A 432 4.59 -26.13 -30.70
CA ILE A 432 3.39 -25.96 -29.87
C ILE A 432 3.68 -24.82 -28.90
N ARG A 433 2.93 -23.75 -29.05
CA ARG A 433 3.17 -22.49 -28.30
C ARG A 433 2.26 -22.31 -27.06
N VAL A 434 1.06 -22.89 -27.09
CA VAL A 434 0.14 -22.83 -25.93
C VAL A 434 0.25 -24.12 -25.14
N VAL A 435 0.73 -24.02 -23.90
CA VAL A 435 0.88 -25.18 -23.02
C VAL A 435 0.08 -25.00 -21.75
N PRO A 436 -0.49 -26.09 -21.18
CA PRO A 436 -1.20 -25.99 -19.91
C PRO A 436 -0.21 -25.64 -18.77
N VAL A 437 -0.69 -24.92 -17.75
CA VAL A 437 0.10 -24.60 -16.55
C VAL A 437 0.63 -25.87 -15.86
N THR A 438 -0.09 -26.98 -16.01
CA THR A 438 0.27 -28.29 -15.43
C THR A 438 1.33 -29.05 -16.21
N VAL A 439 1.87 -28.50 -17.31
CA VAL A 439 2.92 -29.14 -18.11
C VAL A 439 4.11 -29.57 -17.24
N SER A 440 4.67 -30.77 -17.44
CA SER A 440 5.87 -31.20 -16.74
C SER A 440 7.11 -30.44 -17.21
N CYS A 441 8.15 -30.34 -16.38
CA CYS A 441 9.39 -29.66 -16.75
C CYS A 441 10.06 -30.31 -17.95
N SER A 442 10.07 -31.65 -18.03
CA SER A 442 10.62 -32.38 -19.19
C SER A 442 9.84 -32.05 -20.47
N THR A 443 8.50 -32.04 -20.42
CA THR A 443 7.70 -31.64 -21.59
C THR A 443 7.92 -30.18 -21.94
N LEU A 444 8.05 -29.30 -20.94
CA LEU A 444 8.31 -27.88 -21.17
C LEU A 444 9.67 -27.67 -21.85
N LEU A 445 10.72 -28.42 -21.45
CA LEU A 445 12.01 -28.39 -22.12
C LEU A 445 11.89 -28.80 -23.62
N LYS A 446 11.15 -29.89 -23.90
CA LYS A 446 10.84 -30.27 -25.28
C LYS A 446 10.15 -29.15 -26.06
N ARG A 447 9.18 -28.47 -25.45
CA ARG A 447 8.47 -27.34 -26.09
C ARG A 447 9.41 -26.17 -26.38
N PHE A 448 10.30 -25.82 -25.45
CA PHE A 448 11.31 -24.78 -25.66
C PHE A 448 12.29 -25.16 -26.78
N LYS A 449 12.79 -26.38 -26.81
CA LYS A 449 13.66 -26.87 -27.92
C LYS A 449 12.97 -26.74 -29.26
N ASN A 450 11.72 -27.17 -29.35
CA ASN A 450 10.94 -27.15 -30.60
C ASN A 450 10.39 -25.75 -30.94
N SER A 451 10.48 -24.78 -30.02
CA SER A 451 9.95 -23.42 -30.24
C SER A 451 10.81 -22.61 -31.21
N ASN A 452 12.08 -23.01 -31.47
CA ASN A 452 13.00 -22.25 -32.30
C ASN A 452 13.09 -20.76 -31.94
N GLY A 453 13.05 -20.46 -30.60
CA GLY A 453 13.11 -19.11 -30.10
C GLY A 453 11.76 -18.38 -30.02
N HIS A 454 10.65 -18.97 -30.46
CA HIS A 454 9.32 -18.43 -30.27
C HIS A 454 8.90 -18.49 -28.80
N THR A 455 8.16 -17.48 -28.32
CA THR A 455 7.65 -17.44 -26.99
C THR A 455 6.52 -18.43 -26.78
N ILE A 456 6.62 -19.26 -25.74
CA ILE A 456 5.56 -20.15 -25.27
C ILE A 456 4.63 -19.36 -24.35
N TYR A 457 3.35 -19.70 -24.37
CA TYR A 457 2.33 -19.05 -23.54
C TYR A 457 1.52 -20.07 -22.73
N SER A 458 1.15 -19.67 -21.49
CA SER A 458 0.17 -20.41 -20.68
C SER A 458 -0.92 -19.49 -20.16
N PHE A 459 -2.13 -20.01 -20.10
CA PHE A 459 -3.23 -19.40 -19.41
C PHE A 459 -3.72 -20.35 -18.29
N GLY A 460 -3.84 -19.84 -17.08
CA GLY A 460 -4.34 -20.59 -15.92
C GLY A 460 -5.56 -19.93 -15.28
N GLU A 461 -6.64 -20.67 -15.15
CA GLU A 461 -7.87 -20.16 -14.48
C GLU A 461 -7.76 -20.18 -12.96
N GLU A 462 -6.85 -20.99 -12.40
CA GLU A 462 -6.63 -21.15 -10.97
C GLU A 462 -5.15 -21.08 -10.61
N LEU A 463 -4.76 -20.09 -9.85
CA LEU A 463 -3.39 -19.92 -9.38
C LEU A 463 -2.94 -21.08 -8.46
N ASP A 464 -3.85 -21.73 -7.73
CA ASP A 464 -3.55 -22.92 -6.91
C ASP A 464 -2.94 -24.07 -7.73
N THR A 465 -3.17 -24.11 -9.04
CA THR A 465 -2.59 -25.11 -9.97
C THR A 465 -1.08 -25.01 -10.01
N LEU A 466 -0.50 -23.81 -9.90
CA LEU A 466 0.95 -23.62 -9.81
C LEU A 466 1.57 -24.39 -8.63
N ARG A 467 0.92 -24.34 -7.47
CA ARG A 467 1.39 -25.02 -6.26
C ARG A 467 1.34 -26.53 -6.40
N LYS A 468 0.26 -27.06 -6.98
CA LYS A 468 0.08 -28.51 -7.18
C LYS A 468 1.16 -29.10 -8.08
N THR A 469 1.64 -28.36 -9.07
CA THR A 469 2.66 -28.82 -10.00
C THR A 469 4.09 -28.68 -9.50
N ASN A 470 4.35 -27.87 -8.49
CA ASN A 470 5.67 -27.71 -7.87
C ASN A 470 5.96 -28.74 -6.73
N GLY A 471 4.97 -29.51 -6.31
CA GLY A 471 5.10 -30.44 -5.19
C GLY A 471 5.50 -31.87 -5.56
N ALA A 472 5.55 -32.23 -6.85
CA ALA A 472 5.76 -33.59 -7.30
C ALA A 472 7.16 -33.78 -7.96
N GLY A 473 8.22 -33.64 -7.18
CA GLY A 473 9.59 -33.87 -7.64
C GLY A 473 10.48 -32.65 -7.45
N SER A 474 11.44 -32.78 -6.59
CA SER A 474 12.30 -31.72 -6.05
C SER A 474 13.36 -31.16 -7.03
N TRP A 475 13.32 -31.50 -8.31
CA TRP A 475 14.43 -31.29 -9.24
C TRP A 475 14.37 -29.98 -10.02
N SER A 476 13.20 -29.36 -10.18
CA SER A 476 13.08 -28.05 -10.80
C SER A 476 11.80 -27.36 -10.36
N SER A 477 11.97 -26.35 -9.56
CA SER A 477 10.90 -25.41 -9.26
C SER A 477 10.55 -24.65 -10.53
N LYS A 478 9.29 -24.69 -10.98
CA LYS A 478 8.82 -23.83 -12.09
C LYS A 478 9.01 -22.35 -11.78
N TYR A 479 9.11 -21.99 -10.53
CA TYR A 479 9.40 -20.61 -10.12
C TYR A 479 10.75 -20.12 -10.63
N ASP A 480 11.75 -21.02 -10.73
CA ASP A 480 13.05 -20.68 -11.33
C ASP A 480 12.91 -20.41 -12.83
N ILE A 481 12.15 -21.26 -13.55
CA ILE A 481 11.86 -21.08 -14.97
C ILE A 481 11.16 -19.74 -15.23
N TYR A 482 10.22 -19.33 -14.35
CA TYR A 482 9.51 -18.06 -14.47
C TYR A 482 10.43 -16.86 -14.27
N ARG A 483 11.36 -16.94 -13.32
CA ARG A 483 12.38 -15.88 -13.13
C ARG A 483 13.28 -15.75 -14.35
N LEU A 484 13.77 -16.89 -14.85
CA LEU A 484 14.60 -16.94 -16.06
C LEU A 484 13.83 -16.45 -17.30
N ALA A 485 12.53 -16.73 -17.40
CA ALA A 485 11.68 -16.21 -18.48
C ALA A 485 11.61 -14.68 -18.50
N PHE A 486 11.57 -14.04 -17.32
CA PHE A 486 11.58 -12.57 -17.23
C PHE A 486 12.93 -11.97 -17.62
N ASP A 487 14.03 -12.62 -17.20
CA ASP A 487 15.40 -12.11 -17.37
C ASP A 487 16.08 -12.65 -18.68
N ASN A 488 15.34 -13.39 -19.53
CA ASN A 488 15.86 -14.08 -20.74
C ASN A 488 17.01 -15.05 -20.45
N GLY A 489 16.96 -15.70 -19.30
CA GLY A 489 17.99 -16.63 -18.84
C GLY A 489 17.92 -17.99 -19.52
N GLU A 490 18.96 -18.78 -19.33
CA GLU A 490 19.07 -20.16 -19.79
C GLU A 490 18.57 -21.12 -18.72
N TRP A 491 17.88 -22.17 -19.15
CA TRP A 491 17.44 -23.27 -18.30
C TRP A 491 17.61 -24.60 -19.02
N GLY A 492 17.91 -25.65 -18.27
CA GLY A 492 18.09 -26.96 -18.88
C GLY A 492 18.00 -28.07 -17.86
N GLN A 493 17.97 -29.28 -18.40
CA GLN A 493 18.06 -30.53 -17.63
C GLN A 493 18.96 -31.47 -18.40
N ASP A 494 19.75 -32.28 -17.69
CA ASP A 494 20.59 -33.31 -18.27
C ASP A 494 20.32 -34.67 -17.62
N TYR A 495 20.00 -35.66 -18.42
CA TYR A 495 19.64 -37.00 -17.98
C TYR A 495 20.50 -38.04 -18.69
N ASN A 496 20.89 -39.07 -17.96
CA ASN A 496 21.62 -40.23 -18.52
C ASN A 496 20.75 -41.15 -19.38
N SER A 497 19.45 -40.89 -19.49
CA SER A 497 18.51 -41.74 -20.23
C SER A 497 18.21 -41.14 -21.59
N ASP A 498 18.41 -41.93 -22.65
CA ASP A 498 18.06 -41.58 -24.06
C ASP A 498 16.56 -41.33 -24.25
N ALA A 499 15.72 -41.77 -23.32
CA ALA A 499 14.28 -41.56 -23.34
C ALA A 499 13.84 -40.20 -22.75
N ALA A 500 14.72 -39.51 -22.04
CA ALA A 500 14.44 -38.23 -21.41
C ALA A 500 14.97 -37.06 -22.22
N GLU A 501 14.21 -35.96 -22.24
CA GLU A 501 14.65 -34.73 -22.87
C GLU A 501 15.78 -34.07 -22.06
N SER A 502 16.94 -33.92 -22.68
CA SER A 502 18.12 -33.25 -22.14
C SER A 502 18.53 -32.07 -23.00
N GLY A 503 19.12 -31.04 -22.42
CA GLY A 503 19.66 -29.89 -23.11
C GLY A 503 19.43 -28.57 -22.36
N VAL A 504 20.00 -27.49 -22.87
CA VAL A 504 19.90 -26.12 -22.37
C VAL A 504 19.20 -25.25 -23.40
N VAL A 505 18.31 -24.39 -22.98
CA VAL A 505 17.49 -23.52 -23.83
C VAL A 505 17.36 -22.13 -23.20
N ASN A 506 17.25 -21.11 -24.06
CA ASN A 506 16.81 -19.79 -23.59
C ASN A 506 15.31 -19.80 -23.29
N VAL A 507 14.91 -19.34 -22.11
CA VAL A 507 13.53 -19.39 -21.68
C VAL A 507 12.75 -18.20 -22.23
N ALA A 508 11.91 -18.45 -23.23
CA ALA A 508 10.94 -17.49 -23.76
C ALA A 508 9.52 -17.95 -23.35
N TYR A 509 9.04 -17.46 -22.21
CA TYR A 509 7.81 -17.96 -21.63
C TYR A 509 6.99 -16.84 -20.99
N ASN A 510 5.79 -16.62 -21.50
CA ASN A 510 4.80 -15.66 -20.97
C ASN A 510 3.59 -16.42 -20.41
N TRP A 511 2.94 -15.87 -19.42
CA TRP A 511 1.72 -16.46 -18.90
C TRP A 511 0.78 -15.46 -18.24
N THR A 512 -0.51 -15.79 -18.22
CA THR A 512 -1.57 -15.11 -17.50
C THR A 512 -2.26 -16.09 -16.56
N MET A 513 -2.40 -15.74 -15.28
CA MET A 513 -3.06 -16.57 -14.29
C MET A 513 -4.14 -15.80 -13.56
N LEU A 514 -5.27 -16.47 -13.35
CA LEU A 514 -6.35 -15.96 -12.52
C LEU A 514 -6.26 -16.61 -11.15
N GLY A 515 -6.63 -15.88 -10.08
CA GLY A 515 -6.57 -16.44 -8.73
C GLY A 515 -7.40 -15.69 -7.71
N THR A 516 -7.58 -16.31 -6.56
CA THR A 516 -8.14 -15.64 -5.38
C THR A 516 -7.02 -15.06 -4.52
N ASN A 517 -7.34 -14.10 -3.65
CA ASN A 517 -6.41 -13.56 -2.67
C ASN A 517 -5.84 -14.68 -1.76
N GLY A 518 -6.65 -15.69 -1.43
CA GLY A 518 -6.22 -16.87 -0.69
C GLY A 518 -5.22 -17.75 -1.44
N ALA A 519 -5.43 -17.95 -2.76
CA ALA A 519 -4.50 -18.68 -3.62
C ALA A 519 -3.16 -17.94 -3.75
N MET A 520 -3.22 -16.61 -3.87
CA MET A 520 -2.04 -15.73 -3.94
C MET A 520 -1.15 -15.92 -2.70
N ARG A 521 -1.72 -15.78 -1.50
CA ARG A 521 -0.98 -16.00 -0.22
C ARG A 521 -0.38 -17.39 -0.09
N LYS A 522 -1.04 -18.43 -0.65
CA LYS A 522 -0.51 -19.81 -0.63
C LYS A 522 0.62 -20.04 -1.62
N CYS A 523 0.60 -19.37 -2.78
CA CYS A 523 1.62 -19.51 -3.81
C CYS A 523 2.86 -18.65 -3.53
N PHE A 524 2.66 -17.43 -3.00
CA PHE A 524 3.74 -16.50 -2.68
C PHE A 524 3.98 -16.48 -1.16
N LYS A 525 4.70 -17.47 -0.69
CA LYS A 525 5.24 -17.53 0.67
C LYS A 525 6.56 -16.73 0.73
N SER A 526 7.08 -16.53 1.95
CA SER A 526 8.35 -15.87 2.23
C SER A 526 9.45 -16.24 1.23
N ASP A 527 9.75 -17.53 1.09
CA ASP A 527 10.82 -18.05 0.23
C ASP A 527 10.68 -17.62 -1.25
N ASN A 528 9.44 -17.58 -1.78
CA ASN A 528 9.20 -17.19 -3.17
C ASN A 528 9.26 -15.68 -3.38
N ILE A 529 8.99 -14.90 -2.35
CA ILE A 529 9.10 -13.45 -2.35
C ILE A 529 10.58 -13.06 -2.30
N GLU A 530 11.37 -13.67 -1.39
CA GLU A 530 12.83 -13.50 -1.31
C GLU A 530 13.55 -13.83 -2.60
N ASN A 531 13.16 -14.92 -3.26
CA ASN A 531 13.70 -15.33 -4.54
C ASN A 531 13.35 -14.36 -5.69
N GLY A 532 12.58 -13.29 -5.44
CA GLY A 532 12.32 -12.20 -6.37
C GLY A 532 11.33 -12.51 -7.49
N LEU A 533 10.54 -13.60 -7.42
CA LEU A 533 9.46 -13.84 -8.37
C LEU A 533 8.35 -12.79 -8.27
N SER A 534 8.02 -12.38 -7.04
CA SER A 534 6.99 -11.38 -6.75
C SER A 534 7.20 -10.06 -7.49
N SER A 535 8.44 -9.61 -7.64
CA SER A 535 8.80 -8.37 -8.34
C SER A 535 8.71 -8.47 -9.86
N ARG A 536 8.67 -9.69 -10.43
CA ARG A 536 8.66 -9.95 -11.87
C ARG A 536 7.26 -10.17 -12.47
N VAL A 537 6.23 -10.11 -11.65
CA VAL A 537 4.85 -10.40 -12.06
C VAL A 537 4.03 -9.12 -12.05
N LEU A 538 3.32 -8.86 -13.15
CA LEU A 538 2.30 -7.81 -13.23
C LEU A 538 1.05 -8.28 -12.49
N VAL A 539 0.81 -7.72 -11.31
CA VAL A 539 -0.39 -8.04 -10.52
C VAL A 539 -1.50 -7.07 -10.85
N ALA A 540 -2.71 -7.59 -11.05
CA ALA A 540 -3.91 -6.76 -11.15
C ALA A 540 -5.01 -7.31 -10.23
N GLU A 541 -5.85 -6.42 -9.74
CA GLU A 541 -6.95 -6.77 -8.84
C GLU A 541 -8.29 -6.50 -9.50
N MET A 542 -9.18 -7.48 -9.45
CA MET A 542 -10.58 -7.29 -9.82
C MET A 542 -11.24 -6.35 -8.82
N PRO A 543 -12.18 -5.50 -9.27
CA PRO A 543 -12.93 -4.65 -8.36
C PRO A 543 -13.65 -5.47 -7.30
N ASP A 544 -13.78 -4.91 -6.10
CA ASP A 544 -14.59 -5.52 -5.07
C ASP A 544 -16.05 -5.54 -5.52
N SER A 545 -16.65 -6.73 -5.53
CA SER A 545 -18.04 -6.95 -5.92
C SER A 545 -18.95 -7.21 -4.72
N SER A 546 -18.44 -7.10 -3.50
CA SER A 546 -19.21 -7.33 -2.27
C SER A 546 -20.35 -6.33 -2.16
N PHE A 547 -21.57 -6.85 -2.04
CA PHE A 547 -22.81 -6.07 -1.95
C PHE A 547 -23.09 -5.14 -3.14
N SER A 548 -22.31 -5.24 -4.22
CA SER A 548 -22.48 -4.43 -5.43
C SER A 548 -23.57 -5.00 -6.34
N LYS A 549 -24.17 -4.14 -7.17
CA LYS A 549 -25.05 -4.60 -8.24
C LYS A 549 -24.26 -5.48 -9.22
N MET A 550 -24.93 -6.51 -9.76
CA MET A 550 -24.31 -7.36 -10.80
C MET A 550 -23.86 -6.51 -11.98
N PRO A 551 -22.58 -6.58 -12.39
CA PRO A 551 -22.09 -5.82 -13.52
C PRO A 551 -22.77 -6.30 -14.81
N LYS A 552 -23.04 -5.36 -15.71
CA LYS A 552 -23.56 -5.66 -17.04
C LYS A 552 -22.41 -5.70 -18.03
N PHE A 553 -22.32 -6.77 -18.79
CA PHE A 553 -21.32 -6.94 -19.84
C PHE A 553 -22.00 -6.75 -21.21
N GLY A 554 -21.36 -5.96 -22.07
CA GLY A 554 -21.74 -5.87 -23.49
C GLY A 554 -21.15 -7.03 -24.29
N LYS A 555 -21.54 -7.13 -25.55
CA LYS A 555 -21.00 -8.10 -26.51
C LYS A 555 -20.03 -7.39 -27.45
N ARG A 556 -18.88 -8.00 -27.73
CA ARG A 556 -18.00 -7.59 -28.83
C ARG A 556 -18.64 -7.96 -30.15
N SER A 557 -18.48 -7.10 -31.15
CA SER A 557 -18.88 -7.41 -32.52
C SER A 557 -17.85 -8.30 -33.20
N ALA A 558 -18.21 -8.94 -34.29
CA ALA A 558 -17.26 -9.69 -35.13
C ALA A 558 -16.15 -8.76 -35.69
N GLU A 559 -16.45 -7.49 -35.92
CA GLU A 559 -15.47 -6.49 -36.34
C GLU A 559 -14.45 -6.18 -35.24
N ASP A 560 -14.88 -6.06 -33.97
CA ASP A 560 -13.98 -5.87 -32.85
C ASP A 560 -13.02 -7.07 -32.70
N GLU A 561 -13.54 -8.29 -32.85
CA GLU A 561 -12.69 -9.49 -32.81
C GLU A 561 -11.71 -9.55 -34.01
N ALA A 562 -12.14 -9.16 -35.21
CA ALA A 562 -11.28 -9.08 -36.37
C ALA A 562 -10.15 -8.06 -36.17
N ARG A 563 -10.41 -6.94 -35.54
CA ARG A 563 -9.41 -5.92 -35.16
C ARG A 563 -8.38 -6.47 -34.17
N ILE A 564 -8.79 -7.32 -33.22
CA ILE A 564 -7.84 -8.00 -32.33
C ILE A 564 -6.94 -8.95 -33.15
N GLN A 565 -7.49 -9.66 -34.16
CA GLN A 565 -6.68 -10.51 -35.02
C GLN A 565 -5.74 -9.71 -35.96
N GLU A 566 -6.15 -8.51 -36.37
CA GLU A 566 -5.25 -7.56 -37.06
C GLU A 566 -4.11 -7.11 -36.15
N ALA A 567 -4.38 -6.83 -34.87
CA ALA A 567 -3.37 -6.49 -33.87
C ALA A 567 -2.34 -7.63 -33.69
N VAL A 568 -2.80 -8.89 -33.65
CA VAL A 568 -1.93 -10.08 -33.61
C VAL A 568 -1.02 -10.13 -34.84
N THR A 569 -1.59 -9.95 -36.04
CA THR A 569 -0.83 -9.93 -37.30
C THR A 569 0.22 -8.84 -37.31
N ARG A 570 -0.13 -7.65 -36.80
CA ARG A 570 0.77 -6.50 -36.65
C ARG A 570 1.94 -6.80 -35.72
N LEU A 571 1.71 -7.37 -34.56
CA LEU A 571 2.77 -7.74 -33.60
C LEU A 571 3.75 -8.76 -34.21
N ARG A 572 3.24 -9.73 -34.94
CA ARG A 572 4.05 -10.76 -35.66
C ARG A 572 4.92 -10.20 -36.76
N SER A 573 4.58 -9.05 -37.35
CA SER A 573 5.32 -8.44 -38.47
C SER A 573 6.65 -7.79 -38.03
N PHE A 574 6.79 -7.46 -36.74
CA PHE A 574 8.01 -6.83 -36.21
C PHE A 574 9.09 -7.86 -35.85
N SER A 575 10.34 -7.48 -36.09
CA SER A 575 11.52 -8.30 -35.76
C SER A 575 12.77 -7.44 -35.59
N GLY A 576 13.73 -7.95 -34.82
CA GLY A 576 15.01 -7.28 -34.57
C GLY A 576 14.94 -6.25 -33.44
N LEU A 577 15.95 -5.40 -33.37
CA LEU A 577 16.07 -4.34 -32.38
C LEU A 577 15.16 -3.17 -32.74
N ILE A 578 14.21 -2.87 -31.88
CA ILE A 578 13.32 -1.72 -31.99
C ILE A 578 13.84 -0.61 -31.07
N ASP A 579 14.17 0.54 -31.66
CA ASP A 579 14.63 1.70 -30.90
C ASP A 579 13.46 2.49 -30.34
N THR A 580 13.48 2.69 -29.03
CA THR A 580 12.42 3.41 -28.28
C THR A 580 13.03 4.44 -27.32
N PRO A 581 13.74 5.47 -27.81
CA PRO A 581 14.52 6.37 -27.00
C PRO A 581 13.67 7.23 -26.06
N ARG A 582 12.47 7.64 -26.51
CA ARG A 582 11.56 8.45 -25.67
C ARG A 582 10.99 7.62 -24.53
N LEU A 583 10.61 6.40 -24.81
CA LEU A 583 10.06 5.48 -23.80
C LEU A 583 11.13 5.10 -22.78
N ARG A 584 12.35 4.81 -23.24
CA ARG A 584 13.52 4.55 -22.40
C ARG A 584 13.76 5.71 -21.44
N LYS A 585 13.83 6.94 -21.95
CA LYS A 585 14.02 8.14 -21.15
C LYS A 585 12.90 8.36 -20.13
N ALA A 586 11.64 8.24 -20.53
CA ALA A 586 10.50 8.43 -19.64
C ALA A 586 10.50 7.43 -18.45
N ILE A 587 10.85 6.17 -18.72
CA ILE A 587 10.96 5.15 -17.68
C ILE A 587 12.18 5.37 -16.78
N GLU A 588 13.30 5.83 -17.33
CA GLU A 588 14.47 6.20 -16.55
C GLU A 588 14.17 7.34 -15.57
N GLU A 589 13.49 8.39 -16.03
CA GLU A 589 13.04 9.51 -15.18
C GLU A 589 12.10 9.01 -14.08
N TRP A 590 11.12 8.16 -14.41
CA TRP A 590 10.19 7.59 -13.45
C TRP A 590 10.88 6.72 -12.39
N VAL A 591 11.78 5.82 -12.80
CA VAL A 591 12.46 4.93 -11.84
C VAL A 591 13.38 5.70 -10.90
N GLU A 592 13.96 6.81 -11.37
CA GLU A 592 14.77 7.70 -10.55
C GLU A 592 13.90 8.52 -9.56
N GLU A 593 12.75 9.03 -10.01
CA GLU A 593 11.77 9.68 -9.13
C GLU A 593 11.35 8.75 -8.00
N LYS A 594 10.99 7.50 -8.31
CA LYS A 594 10.61 6.50 -7.30
C LYS A 594 11.78 6.10 -6.39
N ARG A 595 13.03 6.20 -6.86
CA ARG A 595 14.21 6.02 -6.00
C ARG A 595 14.29 7.12 -4.95
N VAL A 596 14.11 8.36 -5.37
CA VAL A 596 14.15 9.52 -4.46
C VAL A 596 13.03 9.43 -3.42
N GLU A 597 11.81 9.09 -3.86
CA GLU A 597 10.67 8.87 -2.95
C GLU A 597 11.00 7.77 -1.92
N ALA A 598 11.45 6.59 -2.37
CA ALA A 598 11.79 5.47 -1.50
C ALA A 598 12.92 5.81 -0.51
N ALA A 599 13.94 6.56 -0.96
CA ALA A 599 15.04 6.99 -0.10
C ALA A 599 14.58 7.99 0.96
N LYS A 600 13.67 8.90 0.62
CA LYS A 600 13.11 9.88 1.56
C LYS A 600 12.34 9.21 2.70
N ASP A 601 11.58 8.16 2.37
CA ASP A 601 10.72 7.45 3.32
C ASP A 601 11.44 6.24 3.96
N ILE A 602 12.68 5.93 3.54
CA ILE A 602 13.44 4.73 3.92
C ILE A 602 12.62 3.45 3.62
N ASP A 603 11.90 3.47 2.50
CA ASP A 603 11.02 2.39 2.06
C ASP A 603 11.81 1.40 1.18
N HIS A 604 12.37 0.37 1.82
CA HIS A 604 13.11 -0.69 1.14
C HIS A 604 12.25 -1.52 0.19
N VAL A 605 10.99 -1.72 0.52
CA VAL A 605 10.03 -2.48 -0.30
C VAL A 605 9.80 -1.76 -1.62
N LYS A 606 9.50 -0.45 -1.56
CA LYS A 606 9.34 0.39 -2.74
C LYS A 606 10.62 0.45 -3.58
N ASP A 607 11.81 0.55 -2.95
CA ASP A 607 13.08 0.56 -3.68
C ASP A 607 13.33 -0.73 -4.46
N ILE A 608 12.95 -1.87 -3.94
CA ILE A 608 13.10 -3.16 -4.64
C ILE A 608 12.11 -3.28 -5.79
N TYR A 609 10.82 -3.05 -5.51
CA TYR A 609 9.78 -3.28 -6.52
C TYR A 609 9.82 -2.27 -7.67
N ARG A 610 10.17 -0.99 -7.44
CA ARG A 610 10.26 0.03 -8.50
C ARG A 610 11.13 -0.39 -9.67
N LYS A 611 12.25 -1.08 -9.42
CA LYS A 611 13.21 -1.50 -10.45
C LYS A 611 12.59 -2.46 -11.46
N ARG A 612 11.79 -3.40 -11.01
CA ARG A 612 11.11 -4.39 -11.87
C ARG A 612 9.79 -3.88 -12.41
N ALA A 613 9.06 -3.06 -11.65
CA ALA A 613 7.86 -2.38 -12.15
C ALA A 613 8.19 -1.47 -13.35
N ALA A 614 9.34 -0.77 -13.33
CA ALA A 614 9.85 0.00 -14.45
C ALA A 614 10.05 -0.87 -15.71
N VAL A 615 10.70 -2.04 -15.58
CA VAL A 615 10.89 -2.98 -16.69
C VAL A 615 9.55 -3.47 -17.25
N ILE A 616 8.59 -3.79 -16.37
CA ILE A 616 7.24 -4.23 -16.77
C ILE A 616 6.54 -3.10 -17.53
N GLY A 617 6.51 -1.89 -16.98
CA GLY A 617 5.92 -0.72 -17.63
C GLY A 617 6.56 -0.41 -18.98
N PHE A 618 7.89 -0.47 -19.07
CA PHE A 618 8.62 -0.33 -20.31
C PHE A 618 8.18 -1.34 -21.38
N ARG A 619 8.16 -2.64 -21.04
CA ARG A 619 7.73 -3.71 -21.96
C ARG A 619 6.27 -3.54 -22.40
N CYS A 620 5.38 -3.12 -21.50
CA CYS A 620 3.99 -2.78 -21.85
C CYS A 620 3.92 -1.59 -22.81
N GLY A 621 4.73 -0.57 -22.60
CA GLY A 621 4.87 0.57 -23.51
C GLY A 621 5.37 0.19 -24.89
N VAL A 622 6.34 -0.72 -24.97
CA VAL A 622 6.83 -1.25 -26.25
C VAL A 622 5.70 -1.97 -27.00
N VAL A 623 4.94 -2.86 -26.34
CA VAL A 623 3.79 -3.54 -26.97
C VAL A 623 2.77 -2.51 -27.48
N PHE A 624 2.49 -1.46 -26.71
CA PHE A 624 1.63 -0.35 -27.13
C PHE A 624 2.18 0.34 -28.38
N HIS A 625 3.48 0.65 -28.40
CA HIS A 625 4.14 1.30 -29.55
C HIS A 625 4.00 0.48 -30.81
N LEU A 626 4.30 -0.83 -30.76
CA LEU A 626 4.15 -1.74 -31.89
C LEU A 626 2.70 -1.79 -32.40
N LEU A 627 1.73 -1.85 -31.49
CA LEU A 627 0.30 -1.86 -31.84
C LEU A 627 -0.18 -0.52 -32.42
N SER A 628 0.44 0.60 -32.03
CA SER A 628 0.08 1.92 -32.58
C SER A 628 0.44 2.08 -34.06
N GLY A 629 1.38 1.32 -34.56
CA GLY A 629 1.88 1.39 -35.94
C GLY A 629 2.49 2.75 -36.29
N LYS A 630 3.03 3.47 -35.32
CA LYS A 630 3.72 4.73 -35.55
C LYS A 630 5.24 4.50 -35.53
N ASP A 631 5.95 5.29 -36.32
CA ASP A 631 7.42 5.20 -36.41
C ASP A 631 8.09 5.68 -35.10
N LYS A 632 7.44 6.57 -34.34
CA LYS A 632 7.96 7.12 -33.09
C LYS A 632 6.94 6.95 -31.98
N GLU A 633 7.44 6.81 -30.75
CA GLU A 633 6.61 6.70 -29.56
C GLU A 633 5.79 8.00 -29.38
N THR A 634 4.50 7.82 -29.22
CA THR A 634 3.54 8.93 -28.99
C THR A 634 3.38 9.23 -27.52
N LYS A 635 2.86 10.42 -27.20
CA LYS A 635 2.56 10.75 -25.79
C LYS A 635 1.65 9.72 -25.12
N PRO A 636 0.52 9.25 -25.73
CA PRO A 636 -0.27 8.17 -25.14
C PRO A 636 0.51 6.87 -24.87
N CYS A 637 1.51 6.56 -25.68
CA CYS A 637 2.38 5.41 -25.45
C CYS A 637 3.24 5.59 -24.18
N LEU A 638 3.84 6.78 -24.01
CA LEU A 638 4.64 7.09 -22.84
C LEU A 638 3.76 7.11 -21.57
N ASP A 639 2.63 7.79 -21.62
CA ASP A 639 1.67 7.88 -20.51
C ASP A 639 1.17 6.46 -20.11
N PHE A 640 0.94 5.59 -21.09
CA PHE A 640 0.55 4.20 -20.84
C PHE A 640 1.66 3.40 -20.14
N ALA A 641 2.90 3.53 -20.57
CA ALA A 641 4.02 2.84 -19.94
C ALA A 641 4.21 3.27 -18.48
N LEU A 642 4.15 4.58 -18.23
CA LEU A 642 4.25 5.13 -16.88
C LEU A 642 3.07 4.69 -16.01
N MET A 643 1.85 4.72 -16.55
CA MET A 643 0.66 4.19 -15.85
C MET A 643 0.83 2.71 -15.49
N MET A 644 1.33 1.89 -16.41
CA MET A 644 1.55 0.46 -16.15
C MET A 644 2.64 0.22 -15.12
N ALA A 645 3.72 1.03 -15.12
CA ALA A 645 4.77 0.97 -14.09
C ALA A 645 4.24 1.33 -12.71
N GLU A 646 3.51 2.43 -12.60
CA GLU A 646 2.90 2.91 -11.35
C GLU A 646 1.88 1.90 -10.80
N TYR A 647 0.97 1.43 -11.67
CA TYR A 647 -0.01 0.41 -11.31
C TYR A 647 0.65 -0.88 -10.83
N CYS A 648 1.67 -1.36 -11.56
CA CYS A 648 2.42 -2.56 -11.19
C CYS A 648 3.08 -2.40 -9.82
N LEU A 649 3.77 -1.27 -9.57
CA LEU A 649 4.41 -0.97 -8.30
C LEU A 649 3.39 -0.97 -7.15
N ALA A 650 2.28 -0.24 -7.30
CA ALA A 650 1.23 -0.14 -6.29
C ALA A 650 0.62 -1.51 -5.97
N GLN A 651 0.31 -2.31 -7.00
CA GLN A 651 -0.28 -3.64 -6.81
C GLN A 651 0.72 -4.66 -6.23
N GLN A 652 2.00 -4.59 -6.57
CA GLN A 652 3.04 -5.42 -5.97
C GLN A 652 3.23 -5.09 -4.48
N ILE A 653 3.30 -3.81 -4.12
CA ILE A 653 3.38 -3.37 -2.72
C ILE A 653 2.13 -3.82 -1.95
N LYS A 654 0.94 -3.62 -2.50
CA LYS A 654 -0.33 -4.07 -1.89
C LYS A 654 -0.38 -5.59 -1.68
N ALA A 655 0.17 -6.36 -2.62
CA ALA A 655 0.09 -7.82 -2.58
C ALA A 655 1.17 -8.47 -1.72
N PHE A 656 2.36 -7.91 -1.69
CA PHE A 656 3.56 -8.56 -1.16
C PHE A 656 4.34 -7.70 -0.17
N GLY A 657 4.03 -6.39 -0.06
CA GLY A 657 4.81 -5.42 0.70
C GLY A 657 4.96 -5.80 2.17
N GLU A 658 3.87 -6.18 2.83
CA GLU A 658 3.88 -6.59 4.24
C GLU A 658 4.81 -7.79 4.49
N THR A 659 4.75 -8.80 3.62
CA THR A 659 5.63 -9.98 3.75
C THR A 659 7.09 -9.64 3.47
N MET A 660 7.36 -8.78 2.50
CA MET A 660 8.72 -8.32 2.19
C MET A 660 9.28 -7.46 3.33
N GLU A 661 8.48 -6.58 3.91
CA GLU A 661 8.90 -5.74 5.03
C GLU A 661 9.23 -6.57 6.27
N SER A 662 8.41 -7.59 6.59
CA SER A 662 8.70 -8.50 7.71
C SER A 662 10.04 -9.23 7.55
N GLN A 663 10.43 -9.59 6.33
CA GLN A 663 11.72 -10.22 6.05
C GLN A 663 12.91 -9.27 6.33
N PHE A 664 12.79 -7.99 6.01
CA PHE A 664 13.82 -7.01 6.37
C PHE A 664 13.97 -6.86 7.88
N VAL A 665 12.87 -6.89 8.62
CA VAL A 665 12.89 -6.86 10.08
C VAL A 665 13.53 -8.14 10.63
N ASP A 666 13.14 -9.30 10.14
CA ASP A 666 13.68 -10.59 10.55
C ASP A 666 15.17 -10.70 10.21
N ALA A 667 15.58 -10.34 9.00
CA ALA A 667 16.99 -10.32 8.59
C ALA A 667 17.82 -9.35 9.43
N ARG A 668 17.28 -8.19 9.79
CA ARG A 668 17.92 -7.24 10.69
C ARG A 668 18.05 -7.80 12.10
N ASP A 669 17.02 -8.44 12.61
CA ASP A 669 17.03 -9.11 13.91
C ASP A 669 18.02 -10.27 13.93
N ASP A 670 18.11 -11.07 12.88
CA ASP A 670 19.09 -12.14 12.71
C ASP A 670 20.52 -11.58 12.59
N CYS A 671 20.74 -10.49 11.89
CA CYS A 671 22.02 -9.77 11.90
C CYS A 671 22.41 -9.30 13.30
N ILE A 672 21.45 -8.84 14.11
CA ILE A 672 21.68 -8.45 15.50
C ILE A 672 21.98 -9.69 16.36
N ARG A 673 21.27 -10.80 16.15
CA ARG A 673 21.42 -12.06 16.93
C ARG A 673 22.68 -12.84 16.56
N TYR A 674 22.88 -13.11 15.27
CA TYR A 674 23.82 -14.09 14.73
C TYR A 674 24.84 -13.50 13.75
N GLY A 675 24.62 -12.30 13.24
CA GLY A 675 25.43 -11.68 12.21
C GLY A 675 26.80 -11.22 12.67
N SER A 676 27.60 -10.68 11.73
CA SER A 676 28.90 -10.13 12.01
C SER A 676 28.81 -8.98 13.01
N ASN A 677 29.80 -8.87 13.90
CA ASN A 677 29.84 -7.78 14.87
C ASN A 677 29.94 -6.39 14.19
N HIS A 678 30.18 -6.30 12.87
CA HIS A 678 30.17 -5.08 12.08
C HIS A 678 28.81 -4.37 12.11
N SER A 679 27.72 -5.08 11.83
CA SER A 679 26.37 -4.46 11.81
C SER A 679 25.96 -3.93 13.18
N VAL A 680 26.45 -4.56 14.26
CA VAL A 680 26.23 -4.08 15.63
C VAL A 680 27.10 -2.86 15.92
N TYR A 681 28.35 -2.89 15.44
CA TYR A 681 29.27 -1.76 15.55
C TYR A 681 28.70 -0.50 14.89
N ASP A 682 28.14 -0.63 13.69
CA ASP A 682 27.55 0.49 12.94
C ASP A 682 26.38 1.16 13.66
N GLN A 683 25.59 0.39 14.38
CA GLN A 683 24.41 0.86 15.15
C GLN A 683 24.75 1.51 16.50
N LEU A 684 25.96 1.32 17.03
CA LEU A 684 26.39 1.96 18.26
C LEU A 684 26.62 3.45 18.04
N ALA A 685 26.35 4.26 19.05
CA ALA A 685 26.72 5.68 19.07
C ALA A 685 28.23 5.88 18.95
N PRO A 686 28.72 7.04 18.48
CA PRO A 686 30.16 7.32 18.42
C PRO A 686 30.89 7.14 19.76
N LEU A 687 30.22 7.39 20.87
CA LEU A 687 30.65 7.08 22.23
C LEU A 687 29.64 6.14 22.85
N PHE A 688 30.07 4.98 23.35
CA PHE A 688 29.17 3.93 23.84
C PHE A 688 29.72 3.16 25.04
N THR A 689 28.88 2.44 25.72
CA THR A 689 29.19 1.59 26.88
C THR A 689 28.95 0.10 26.55
N ILE A 690 29.35 -0.79 27.43
CA ILE A 690 29.01 -2.23 27.31
C ILE A 690 27.51 -2.47 27.45
N ASP A 691 26.79 -1.59 28.14
CA ASP A 691 25.34 -1.66 28.31
C ASP A 691 24.62 -1.35 27.00
N ASP A 692 25.12 -0.39 26.22
CA ASP A 692 24.61 -0.09 24.88
C ASP A 692 24.81 -1.28 23.94
N LEU A 693 25.99 -1.92 23.99
CA LEU A 693 26.23 -3.15 23.24
C LEU A 693 25.34 -4.30 23.69
N ARG A 694 25.09 -4.40 25.01
CA ARG A 694 24.16 -5.41 25.58
C ARG A 694 22.73 -5.16 25.10
N ALA A 695 22.28 -3.92 25.10
CA ALA A 695 20.98 -3.54 24.64
C ALA A 695 20.76 -3.89 23.16
N LEU A 696 21.75 -3.58 22.30
CA LEU A 696 21.70 -3.96 20.88
C LEU A 696 21.69 -5.48 20.68
N LYS A 697 22.46 -6.23 21.47
CA LYS A 697 22.47 -7.71 21.44
C LYS A 697 21.23 -8.33 22.13
N ARG A 698 20.35 -7.53 22.73
CA ARG A 698 19.04 -7.96 23.32
C ARG A 698 19.13 -9.21 24.21
N GLY A 699 20.22 -9.38 24.96
CA GLY A 699 20.43 -10.54 25.83
C GLY A 699 20.85 -11.84 25.14
N PHE A 700 21.00 -11.86 23.81
CA PHE A 700 21.50 -13.03 23.07
C PHE A 700 23.01 -13.28 23.20
N CYS A 701 23.73 -12.42 23.89
CA CYS A 701 25.16 -12.55 24.12
C CYS A 701 25.45 -12.58 25.62
N SER A 702 26.24 -13.56 26.07
CA SER A 702 26.68 -13.60 27.46
C SER A 702 27.65 -12.45 27.79
N GLU A 703 27.78 -12.09 29.06
CA GLU A 703 28.74 -11.07 29.53
C GLU A 703 30.18 -11.35 29.06
N ALA A 704 30.59 -12.62 29.09
CA ALA A 704 31.89 -13.03 28.56
C ALA A 704 31.98 -12.81 27.04
N GLY A 705 30.89 -13.00 26.30
CA GLY A 705 30.78 -12.76 24.88
C GLY A 705 30.90 -11.28 24.55
N LEU A 706 30.19 -10.41 25.27
CA LEU A 706 30.25 -8.95 25.11
C LEU A 706 31.68 -8.43 25.34
N ARG A 707 32.34 -8.88 26.39
CA ARG A 707 33.74 -8.53 26.68
C ARG A 707 34.70 -9.01 25.59
N LYS A 708 34.46 -10.18 25.00
CA LYS A 708 35.24 -10.68 23.85
C LYS A 708 35.05 -9.81 22.61
N ILE A 709 33.85 -9.32 22.34
CA ILE A 709 33.57 -8.39 21.23
C ILE A 709 34.36 -7.09 21.43
N ILE A 710 34.24 -6.47 22.61
CA ILE A 710 34.96 -5.24 22.94
C ILE A 710 36.48 -5.45 22.84
N SER A 711 37.02 -6.55 23.39
CA SER A 711 38.44 -6.88 23.31
C SER A 711 38.94 -7.04 21.88
N ARG A 712 38.12 -7.65 21.02
CA ARG A 712 38.45 -7.79 19.60
C ARG A 712 38.48 -6.43 18.89
N TRP A 713 37.42 -5.63 19.03
CA TRP A 713 37.34 -4.30 18.43
C TRP A 713 38.46 -3.38 18.90
N TYR A 714 38.83 -3.47 20.18
CA TYR A 714 39.95 -2.73 20.72
C TYR A 714 41.30 -3.18 20.12
N ARG A 715 41.53 -4.49 20.02
CA ARG A 715 42.72 -5.08 19.39
C ARG A 715 42.82 -4.73 17.91
N ASP A 716 41.70 -4.78 17.20
CA ASP A 716 41.60 -4.54 15.77
C ASP A 716 41.52 -3.02 15.44
N LYS A 717 41.68 -2.15 16.45
CA LYS A 717 41.68 -0.68 16.36
C LYS A 717 40.39 -0.07 15.78
N TRP A 718 39.27 -0.68 16.05
CA TRP A 718 37.96 -0.13 15.70
C TRP A 718 37.43 0.82 16.77
N ILE A 719 37.85 0.63 18.01
CA ILE A 719 37.50 1.46 19.16
C ILE A 719 38.72 1.83 19.97
N GLU A 720 38.65 2.99 20.63
CA GLU A 720 39.59 3.41 21.67
C GLU A 720 38.85 3.55 23.00
N LYS A 721 39.56 3.31 24.10
CA LYS A 721 39.02 3.44 25.45
C LYS A 721 39.14 4.87 25.91
N THR A 722 38.02 5.55 26.22
CA THR A 722 38.02 6.93 26.73
C THR A 722 38.09 7.02 28.24
N ASP A 723 37.39 6.09 28.94
CA ASP A 723 37.45 5.98 30.41
C ASP A 723 37.22 4.53 30.88
N LYS A 724 36.88 4.32 32.16
CA LYS A 724 36.67 2.97 32.72
C LYS A 724 35.49 2.23 32.11
N THR A 725 34.50 2.94 31.56
CA THR A 725 33.19 2.43 31.13
C THR A 725 32.84 2.73 29.68
N HIS A 726 33.50 3.71 29.05
CA HIS A 726 33.18 4.19 27.71
C HIS A 726 34.25 3.86 26.69
N TRP A 727 33.79 3.59 25.47
CA TRP A 727 34.59 3.39 24.26
C TRP A 727 34.12 4.34 23.15
N LYS A 728 35.08 4.86 22.39
CA LYS A 728 34.82 5.73 21.24
C LYS A 728 35.11 4.95 19.96
N LYS A 729 34.18 5.06 19.00
CA LYS A 729 34.38 4.49 17.66
C LYS A 729 35.51 5.22 16.92
N LEU A 730 36.35 4.47 16.23
CA LEU A 730 37.35 5.01 15.32
C LEU A 730 36.82 4.89 13.87
N THR A 731 37.22 5.85 13.02
CA THR A 731 36.91 5.78 11.59
C THR A 731 37.69 4.61 10.99
N ILE A 732 36.99 3.65 10.45
CA ILE A 732 37.60 2.52 9.73
C ILE A 732 37.80 3.02 8.29
N GLU A 733 39.00 3.25 7.87
CA GLU A 733 39.34 3.44 6.46
C GLU A 733 39.27 2.07 5.79
N HIS A 734 38.35 1.91 4.84
CA HIS A 734 38.11 0.70 4.04
C HIS A 734 39.11 0.60 2.90
#